data_4caa689a25b1667a2aa50c9f7245dac1
#
_entry.id   4caa689a25b1667a2aa50c9f7245dac1
#
_cell.length_a   1.000
_cell.length_b   1.000
_cell.length_c   1.000
_cell.angle_alpha   90.00
_cell.angle_beta   90.00
_cell.angle_gamma   90.00
#
_symmetry.space_group_name_H-M   'P 1'
#
loop_
_entity.id
_entity.type
_entity.pdbx_description
1 polymer ?
#
loop_
_entity_poly.entity_id
_entity_poly.type
_entity_poly.pdbx_seq_one_letter_code
_entity_poly.pdbx_strand_id
1 'polypeptide(L)'
;MRYRRSTVAVLSGLLVATLGTFTAPAAALGSPNSTRLTALAAEEPNQVQGLAVAQADGFATLTWTPVAGATDYQIERTLVDGGDTATGPSTVVGVWRPNRQINNEKPTFADAGFNPGDRFQWRVRARFGTEVQPYSLPVSGTTTAPWGDPAVTGENLRTQWETTKAAQYTSDVNEYAYTAAVDELSERVRVVEIGRTVLGRPINMFVIGYPTPPATAAAVAATSPLSINCNVHGGEPGDREACLIMARKLAFSKDSRTLDLLSHTTVLIVPTINGDGRAANTRGNSTGQDLNRDYSLIRQPETFAFVQMLREYRPVAGYDGHEFGNSSAGDLPMLPPRHQNVATSIFNESQHMIEGHMYEQGAKDGWWPCPYGCANGGNVGLGEETILRNTLGLKNVVNSLLELRSSGGATRPDEGNTANNRRRKSYSAMWTFNQFLDYHRANLPAIKQARTEAIKFQTSNSSRIVFRGSHLIPAHPAPHPGESPPVADAPGPDQILDNAPCAYKLTEEQYNGARTDGPGSVGTTVAQRIRAHGWKVVKSGDAYYVPLNQPERGLIPLLLDAQGAEEFVGGERVYPTGSSRYNGPLVVSGFTCLSDGTVNGPVTVRPGATLVATGTTINGPVSAAGAAGVFLTDSTVRGPVSISGTSGAVNVVDVNVSGPVSLSANGTGVDVPLLAGNSVNGPLSCAGNSPAPINLNIANTVQGPKSGQCAGL
;
A
#
# COMPACT_ATOMS: atom_id res chain seq x y z
N MET A 1 39.84 -33.44 16.06
CA MET A 1 41.18 -33.05 15.55
C MET A 1 41.22 -31.53 15.53
N ARG A 2 41.76 -30.96 16.41
CA ARG A 2 42.94 -30.11 16.72
C ARG A 2 43.31 -29.10 15.61
N TYR A 3 43.17 -27.80 15.98
CA TYR A 3 44.10 -26.66 15.84
C TYR A 3 44.23 -25.99 14.45
N ARG A 4 44.29 -24.64 14.28
CA ARG A 4 44.96 -23.59 15.06
C ARG A 4 44.38 -22.20 14.72
N ARG A 5 44.38 -21.31 15.73
CA ARG A 5 44.28 -19.84 15.62
C ARG A 5 45.61 -19.26 15.12
N SER A 6 45.56 -18.13 14.41
CA SER A 6 46.67 -17.18 14.40
C SER A 6 46.13 -15.75 14.28
N THR A 7 46.40 -14.99 15.29
CA THR A 7 46.26 -13.55 15.45
C THR A 7 47.48 -12.87 14.84
N VAL A 8 47.35 -11.78 14.08
CA VAL A 8 48.46 -10.83 13.86
C VAL A 8 47.95 -9.41 13.91
N ALA A 9 48.76 -8.58 14.52
CA ALA A 9 48.52 -7.29 15.08
C ALA A 9 48.57 -6.11 14.10
N VAL A 10 47.99 -5.02 14.61
CA VAL A 10 48.05 -3.61 14.16
C VAL A 10 49.48 -3.13 14.01
N LEU A 11 49.77 -2.40 12.92
CA LEU A 11 50.84 -1.38 12.90
C LEU A 11 50.40 -0.13 12.15
N SER A 12 50.33 0.96 12.90
CA SER A 12 50.19 2.33 12.44
C SER A 12 51.52 2.81 11.83
N GLY A 13 51.45 3.47 10.69
CA GLY A 13 52.63 4.11 10.09
C GLY A 13 52.25 5.45 9.49
N LEU A 14 52.53 6.51 10.21
CA LEU A 14 52.62 7.89 9.74
C LEU A 14 53.74 8.03 8.72
N LEU A 15 53.51 8.66 7.57
CA LEU A 15 54.61 9.20 6.77
C LEU A 15 54.29 10.61 6.28
N VAL A 16 55.25 11.46 6.57
CA VAL A 16 55.30 12.90 6.38
C VAL A 16 55.66 13.23 4.93
N ALA A 17 55.11 14.31 4.43
CA ALA A 17 55.34 14.89 3.13
C ALA A 17 56.78 15.50 3.03
N THR A 18 57.42 15.32 1.88
CA THR A 18 58.53 16.19 1.47
C THR A 18 58.27 16.73 0.06
N LEU A 19 58.22 18.06 -0.02
CA LEU A 19 58.25 18.84 -1.26
C LEU A 19 59.59 18.59 -2.00
N GLY A 20 59.51 18.27 -3.27
CA GLY A 20 60.63 18.30 -4.20
C GLY A 20 60.33 19.18 -5.40
N THR A 21 60.98 20.29 -5.47
CA THR A 21 61.04 21.21 -6.63
C THR A 21 61.92 20.61 -7.71
N PHE A 22 61.42 20.55 -8.95
CA PHE A 22 62.32 20.37 -10.11
C PHE A 22 62.00 21.40 -11.19
N THR A 23 63.03 22.08 -11.61
CA THR A 23 63.14 23.13 -12.62
C THR A 23 63.08 22.55 -14.04
N ALA A 24 62.51 23.35 -14.94
CA ALA A 24 62.41 23.13 -16.37
C ALA A 24 63.73 23.23 -17.11
N PRO A 25 63.79 22.74 -18.37
CA PRO A 25 64.45 23.55 -19.39
C PRO A 25 63.53 23.93 -20.52
N ALA A 26 63.73 25.17 -21.01
CA ALA A 26 63.12 25.74 -22.21
C ALA A 26 63.84 25.26 -23.48
N ALA A 27 63.05 25.09 -24.54
CA ALA A 27 63.35 25.48 -25.94
C ALA A 27 62.26 24.92 -26.85
N ALA A 28 61.65 25.68 -27.65
CA ALA A 28 61.86 26.15 -28.97
C ALA A 28 60.55 26.64 -29.61
N LEU A 29 60.61 27.73 -30.27
CA LEU A 29 59.63 28.44 -31.03
C LEU A 29 59.05 27.63 -32.19
N GLY A 30 57.72 27.55 -32.27
CA GLY A 30 56.93 27.13 -33.44
C GLY A 30 55.76 28.09 -33.61
N SER A 31 55.59 28.61 -34.83
CA SER A 31 54.69 29.67 -35.31
C SER A 31 53.20 29.58 -34.95
N PRO A 32 52.43 30.64 -35.04
CA PRO A 32 51.12 30.76 -34.41
C PRO A 32 50.02 30.08 -35.26
N ASN A 33 49.45 29.06 -34.68
CA ASN A 33 48.14 28.57 -35.15
C ASN A 33 47.05 29.38 -34.43
N SER A 34 46.18 29.93 -35.26
CA SER A 34 45.05 30.75 -34.89
C SER A 34 44.21 30.10 -33.81
N THR A 35 44.32 30.60 -32.61
CA THR A 35 43.37 30.39 -31.55
C THR A 35 42.04 31.00 -32.01
N ARG A 36 41.12 30.15 -32.49
CA ARG A 36 39.71 30.52 -32.56
C ARG A 36 39.27 30.79 -31.13
N LEU A 37 39.27 32.03 -30.74
CA LEU A 37 38.48 32.53 -29.64
C LEU A 37 37.04 32.21 -30.01
N THR A 38 36.50 31.14 -29.49
CA THR A 38 35.07 30.99 -29.34
C THR A 38 34.67 32.16 -28.43
N ALA A 39 34.15 33.21 -29.02
CA ALA A 39 33.47 34.26 -28.29
C ALA A 39 32.45 33.52 -27.42
N LEU A 40 32.61 33.58 -26.09
CA LEU A 40 31.52 33.29 -25.17
C LEU A 40 30.40 34.22 -25.62
N ALA A 41 29.34 33.67 -26.17
CA ALA A 41 28.13 34.43 -26.49
C ALA A 41 27.77 35.20 -25.22
N ALA A 42 27.64 36.53 -25.32
CA ALA A 42 27.20 37.36 -24.20
C ALA A 42 25.85 36.77 -23.73
N GLU A 43 25.76 36.49 -22.43
CA GLU A 43 24.51 35.97 -21.85
C GLU A 43 23.44 37.05 -22.02
N GLU A 44 22.35 36.67 -22.71
CA GLU A 44 21.21 37.58 -22.89
C GLU A 44 20.51 37.82 -21.56
N PRO A 45 20.06 39.06 -21.29
CA PRO A 45 19.28 39.33 -20.09
C PRO A 45 18.08 38.38 -19.96
N ASN A 46 17.85 37.83 -18.75
CA ASN A 46 16.79 36.87 -18.45
C ASN A 46 16.88 35.51 -19.16
N GLN A 47 17.98 35.19 -19.80
CA GLN A 47 18.25 33.83 -20.29
C GLN A 47 18.46 32.89 -19.09
N VAL A 48 17.87 31.69 -19.13
CA VAL A 48 18.03 30.65 -18.10
C VAL A 48 19.47 30.17 -18.05
N GLN A 49 20.09 30.24 -16.87
CA GLN A 49 21.47 29.85 -16.60
C GLN A 49 21.53 28.57 -15.77
N GLY A 50 22.66 27.90 -15.79
CA GLY A 50 22.94 26.76 -14.94
C GLY A 50 22.03 25.54 -15.21
N LEU A 51 21.50 25.42 -16.44
CA LEU A 51 20.75 24.22 -16.83
C LEU A 51 21.65 23.01 -16.72
N ALA A 52 21.19 21.99 -16.00
CA ALA A 52 21.83 20.69 -15.84
C ALA A 52 20.83 19.56 -15.99
N VAL A 53 21.30 18.40 -16.44
CA VAL A 53 20.51 17.18 -16.55
C VAL A 53 21.17 16.05 -15.75
N ALA A 54 20.38 15.39 -14.91
CA ALA A 54 20.74 14.14 -14.26
C ALA A 54 19.88 13.01 -14.85
N GLN A 55 20.52 11.93 -15.27
CA GLN A 55 19.82 10.74 -15.76
C GLN A 55 19.44 9.85 -14.58
N ALA A 56 18.22 9.37 -14.57
CA ALA A 56 17.71 8.39 -13.64
C ALA A 56 17.00 7.26 -14.39
N ASP A 57 16.62 6.22 -13.69
CA ASP A 57 15.93 5.07 -14.27
C ASP A 57 14.56 5.50 -14.85
N GLY A 58 14.48 5.63 -16.19
CA GLY A 58 13.27 5.95 -16.94
C GLY A 58 12.91 7.43 -17.02
N PHE A 59 13.69 8.34 -16.45
CA PHE A 59 13.45 9.77 -16.56
C PHE A 59 14.74 10.59 -16.49
N ALA A 60 14.67 11.83 -16.91
CA ALA A 60 15.74 12.81 -16.80
C ALA A 60 15.30 13.96 -15.89
N THR A 61 16.05 14.25 -14.85
CA THR A 61 15.82 15.40 -13.97
C THR A 61 16.58 16.61 -14.49
N LEU A 62 15.86 17.65 -14.87
CA LEU A 62 16.40 18.93 -15.29
C LEU A 62 16.37 19.91 -14.12
N THR A 63 17.44 20.65 -13.91
CA THR A 63 17.53 21.71 -12.90
C THR A 63 18.17 22.94 -13.49
N TRP A 64 17.75 24.15 -13.04
CA TRP A 64 18.31 25.41 -13.52
C TRP A 64 18.25 26.51 -12.45
N THR A 65 18.96 27.62 -12.71
CA THR A 65 18.92 28.81 -11.87
C THR A 65 17.63 29.60 -12.13
N PRO A 66 16.82 29.94 -11.13
CA PRO A 66 15.60 30.71 -11.33
C PRO A 66 15.89 32.11 -11.86
N VAL A 67 15.06 32.57 -12.80
CA VAL A 67 15.09 33.95 -13.33
C VAL A 67 14.08 34.76 -12.54
N ALA A 68 14.55 35.87 -11.96
CA ALA A 68 13.71 36.74 -11.11
C ALA A 68 12.51 37.30 -11.88
N GLY A 69 11.31 37.16 -11.33
CA GLY A 69 10.07 37.64 -11.95
C GLY A 69 9.49 36.75 -13.05
N ALA A 70 10.13 35.64 -13.42
CA ALA A 70 9.56 34.69 -14.38
C ALA A 70 8.23 34.10 -13.88
N THR A 71 7.22 34.12 -14.73
CA THR A 71 5.90 33.55 -14.42
C THR A 71 5.87 32.04 -14.60
N ASP A 72 6.62 31.51 -15.56
CA ASP A 72 6.84 30.08 -15.78
C ASP A 72 8.07 29.84 -16.69
N TYR A 73 8.39 28.56 -16.87
CA TYR A 73 9.48 28.10 -17.71
C TYR A 73 8.96 27.07 -18.70
N GLN A 74 9.40 27.21 -19.97
CA GLN A 74 9.09 26.25 -21.02
C GLN A 74 10.30 25.36 -21.26
N ILE A 75 10.08 24.04 -21.17
CA ILE A 75 11.08 23.00 -21.37
C ILE A 75 10.89 22.38 -22.74
N GLU A 76 11.96 22.35 -23.52
CA GLU A 76 11.98 21.78 -24.86
C GLU A 76 12.99 20.63 -24.94
N ARG A 77 12.64 19.61 -25.69
CA ARG A 77 13.47 18.42 -25.94
C ARG A 77 13.62 18.20 -27.44
N THR A 78 14.85 17.84 -27.88
CA THR A 78 15.17 17.49 -29.26
C THR A 78 15.91 16.18 -29.28
N LEU A 79 15.50 15.23 -30.15
CA LEU A 79 16.25 14.00 -30.41
C LEU A 79 17.51 14.33 -31.19
N VAL A 80 18.65 13.84 -30.74
CA VAL A 80 19.97 14.11 -31.36
C VAL A 80 20.74 12.80 -31.58
N ASP A 81 21.73 12.86 -32.48
CA ASP A 81 22.69 11.79 -32.69
C ASP A 81 23.82 11.83 -31.64
N GLY A 82 24.80 10.92 -31.80
CA GLY A 82 25.97 10.86 -30.90
C GLY A 82 26.89 12.08 -30.93
N GLY A 83 26.73 12.94 -31.93
CA GLY A 83 27.44 14.22 -32.07
C GLY A 83 26.61 15.45 -31.70
N ASP A 84 25.47 15.24 -31.04
CA ASP A 84 24.51 16.27 -30.65
C ASP A 84 23.88 17.04 -31.81
N THR A 85 23.82 16.42 -32.99
CA THR A 85 23.11 16.97 -34.16
C THR A 85 21.62 16.56 -34.09
N ALA A 86 20.72 17.50 -34.30
CA ALA A 86 19.28 17.24 -34.29
C ALA A 86 18.89 16.23 -35.38
N THR A 87 18.22 15.16 -34.97
CA THR A 87 17.69 14.11 -35.86
C THR A 87 16.16 14.10 -35.92
N GLY A 88 15.52 14.95 -35.13
CA GLY A 88 14.07 15.12 -35.06
C GLY A 88 13.67 16.55 -34.72
N PRO A 89 12.38 16.87 -34.75
CA PRO A 89 11.87 18.17 -34.37
C PRO A 89 12.04 18.40 -32.84
N SER A 90 12.22 19.68 -32.51
CA SER A 90 12.14 20.10 -31.10
C SER A 90 10.69 20.07 -30.62
N THR A 91 10.46 19.53 -29.44
CA THR A 91 9.14 19.39 -28.83
C THR A 91 9.13 20.04 -27.44
N VAL A 92 8.11 20.85 -27.15
CA VAL A 92 7.86 21.34 -25.81
C VAL A 92 7.30 20.21 -24.96
N VAL A 93 8.07 19.75 -23.99
CA VAL A 93 7.72 18.60 -23.13
C VAL A 93 7.17 19.02 -21.78
N GLY A 94 7.30 20.27 -21.40
CA GLY A 94 6.77 20.75 -20.12
C GLY A 94 6.72 22.26 -19.98
N VAL A 95 5.87 22.69 -19.06
CA VAL A 95 5.82 24.04 -18.52
C VAL A 95 5.90 23.95 -17.00
N TRP A 96 7.01 24.41 -16.46
CA TRP A 96 7.20 24.48 -15.01
C TRP A 96 6.78 25.87 -14.48
N ARG A 97 6.09 25.91 -13.35
CA ARG A 97 5.62 27.15 -12.72
C ARG A 97 6.19 27.29 -11.31
N PRO A 98 6.79 28.43 -10.96
CA PRO A 98 7.06 28.77 -9.56
C PRO A 98 5.79 28.59 -8.74
N ASN A 99 5.74 28.33 -7.55
CA ASN A 99 4.55 28.13 -6.69
C ASN A 99 3.72 26.86 -6.89
N ARG A 100 4.15 25.92 -7.75
CA ARG A 100 3.46 24.63 -7.91
C ARG A 100 4.24 23.42 -7.41
N GLN A 101 5.40 23.62 -6.80
CA GLN A 101 6.23 22.58 -6.21
C GLN A 101 6.54 22.88 -4.75
N ILE A 102 6.68 21.81 -3.96
CA ILE A 102 6.93 21.85 -2.52
C ILE A 102 8.27 22.56 -2.19
N ASN A 103 9.22 22.58 -3.11
CA ASN A 103 10.54 23.15 -2.93
C ASN A 103 10.86 24.12 -4.09
N ASN A 104 10.56 25.39 -3.90
CA ASN A 104 10.72 26.43 -4.92
C ASN A 104 12.15 27.03 -5.02
N GLU A 105 13.09 26.57 -4.20
CA GLU A 105 14.43 27.15 -4.17
C GLU A 105 15.22 26.87 -5.47
N LYS A 106 15.01 25.72 -6.08
CA LYS A 106 15.64 25.35 -7.34
C LYS A 106 14.61 24.70 -8.27
N PRO A 107 14.30 25.35 -9.42
CA PRO A 107 13.42 24.75 -10.40
C PRO A 107 13.92 23.37 -10.84
N THR A 108 13.04 22.37 -10.76
CA THR A 108 13.36 20.98 -11.06
C THR A 108 12.21 20.37 -11.88
N PHE A 109 12.53 19.63 -12.94
CA PHE A 109 11.54 19.04 -13.84
C PHE A 109 11.94 17.64 -14.28
N ALA A 110 11.04 16.64 -14.12
CA ALA A 110 11.20 15.29 -14.62
C ALA A 110 10.65 15.16 -16.05
N ASP A 111 11.48 14.77 -16.97
CA ASP A 111 11.07 14.35 -18.32
C ASP A 111 11.18 12.83 -18.46
N ALA A 112 10.08 12.17 -18.89
CA ALA A 112 9.99 10.71 -18.94
C ALA A 112 9.32 10.15 -20.22
N GLY A 113 8.99 10.98 -21.16
CA GLY A 113 8.24 10.59 -22.37
C GLY A 113 9.07 9.99 -23.52
N PHE A 114 10.20 9.34 -23.26
CA PHE A 114 11.19 8.91 -24.27
C PHE A 114 11.39 7.38 -24.32
N ASN A 115 12.01 6.88 -25.38
CA ASN A 115 12.51 5.50 -25.41
C ASN A 115 13.87 5.42 -24.72
N PRO A 116 14.14 4.33 -23.98
CA PRO A 116 15.47 4.06 -23.45
C PRO A 116 16.51 3.94 -24.58
N GLY A 117 17.67 4.54 -24.32
CA GLY A 117 18.80 4.54 -25.28
C GLY A 117 18.79 5.68 -26.28
N ASP A 118 17.68 6.41 -26.41
CA ASP A 118 17.64 7.63 -27.21
C ASP A 118 18.51 8.72 -26.55
N ARG A 119 19.21 9.52 -27.37
CA ARG A 119 19.98 10.66 -26.91
C ARG A 119 19.20 11.94 -27.20
N PHE A 120 19.08 12.78 -26.19
CA PHE A 120 18.35 14.04 -26.29
C PHE A 120 19.19 15.22 -25.87
N GLN A 121 18.80 16.37 -26.41
CA GLN A 121 19.16 17.70 -25.97
C GLN A 121 17.95 18.38 -25.34
N TRP A 122 18.13 18.97 -24.16
CA TRP A 122 17.11 19.79 -23.50
C TRP A 122 17.58 21.24 -23.43
N ARG A 123 16.62 22.16 -23.53
CA ARG A 123 16.80 23.58 -23.28
C ARG A 123 15.57 24.17 -22.60
N VAL A 124 15.79 25.21 -21.80
CA VAL A 124 14.75 25.84 -21.00
C VAL A 124 14.75 27.33 -21.25
N ARG A 125 13.57 27.94 -21.32
CA ARG A 125 13.43 29.41 -21.37
C ARG A 125 12.46 29.93 -20.35
N ALA A 126 12.72 31.10 -19.81
CA ALA A 126 11.79 31.82 -18.94
C ALA A 126 10.70 32.51 -19.77
N ARG A 127 9.52 32.69 -19.16
CA ARG A 127 8.42 33.48 -19.69
C ARG A 127 7.96 34.51 -18.63
N PHE A 128 7.53 35.67 -19.10
CA PHE A 128 6.93 36.72 -18.31
C PHE A 128 5.54 37.00 -18.87
N GLY A 129 4.54 36.26 -18.36
CA GLY A 129 3.21 36.21 -18.98
C GLY A 129 3.26 35.63 -20.39
N THR A 130 3.00 36.47 -21.39
CA THR A 130 3.07 36.07 -22.82
C THR A 130 4.43 36.30 -23.47
N GLU A 131 5.31 37.06 -22.81
CA GLU A 131 6.65 37.32 -23.32
C GLU A 131 7.57 36.13 -23.08
N VAL A 132 8.28 35.71 -24.13
CA VAL A 132 9.21 34.57 -24.10
C VAL A 132 10.65 35.07 -24.18
N GLN A 133 11.52 34.51 -23.36
CA GLN A 133 12.95 34.81 -23.34
C GLN A 133 13.73 33.80 -24.22
N PRO A 134 14.99 34.09 -24.58
CA PRO A 134 15.85 33.16 -25.27
C PRO A 134 15.99 31.83 -24.48
N TYR A 135 16.14 30.73 -25.22
CA TYR A 135 16.45 29.46 -24.59
C TYR A 135 17.85 29.45 -23.96
N SER A 136 18.02 28.70 -22.89
CA SER A 136 19.33 28.34 -22.32
C SER A 136 20.25 27.71 -23.36
N LEU A 137 21.53 27.64 -23.06
CA LEU A 137 22.42 26.66 -23.72
C LEU A 137 21.84 25.27 -23.49
N PRO A 138 21.93 24.38 -24.52
CA PRO A 138 21.40 23.03 -24.41
C PRO A 138 22.26 22.14 -23.50
N VAL A 139 21.63 21.18 -22.84
CA VAL A 139 22.30 20.07 -22.15
C VAL A 139 21.90 18.75 -22.82
N SER A 140 22.83 17.82 -22.98
CA SER A 140 22.59 16.55 -23.63
C SER A 140 22.69 15.38 -22.68
N GLY A 141 21.95 14.30 -22.94
CA GLY A 141 22.04 13.07 -22.19
C GLY A 141 21.43 11.88 -22.97
N THR A 142 21.93 10.69 -22.67
CA THR A 142 21.39 9.43 -23.20
C THR A 142 20.49 8.83 -22.13
N THR A 143 19.26 8.54 -22.51
CA THR A 143 18.24 8.02 -21.59
C THR A 143 18.51 6.56 -21.25
N THR A 144 18.23 6.18 -20.00
CA THR A 144 18.40 4.82 -19.51
C THR A 144 17.07 4.10 -19.38
N ALA A 145 17.10 2.76 -19.50
CA ALA A 145 15.94 1.95 -19.20
C ALA A 145 15.64 2.01 -17.69
N PRO A 146 14.36 2.13 -17.30
CA PRO A 146 14.02 2.26 -15.87
C PRO A 146 14.23 0.98 -15.04
N TRP A 147 14.66 -0.11 -15.61
CA TRP A 147 14.64 -1.41 -14.93
C TRP A 147 15.77 -2.34 -15.30
N GLY A 148 16.98 -1.83 -15.22
CA GLY A 148 18.13 -2.67 -15.09
C GLY A 148 18.64 -3.31 -16.37
N ASP A 149 19.67 -4.10 -16.17
CA ASP A 149 20.51 -4.69 -17.18
C ASP A 149 19.73 -5.54 -18.21
N PRO A 150 19.62 -5.12 -19.47
CA PRO A 150 19.02 -5.92 -20.53
C PRO A 150 19.67 -7.29 -20.73
N ALA A 151 20.94 -7.43 -20.32
CA ALA A 151 21.67 -8.70 -20.42
C ALA A 151 21.16 -9.78 -19.46
N VAL A 152 20.48 -9.38 -18.37
CA VAL A 152 19.91 -10.33 -17.39
C VAL A 152 18.51 -10.78 -17.79
N THR A 153 17.80 -9.99 -18.59
CA THR A 153 16.38 -10.16 -18.83
C THR A 153 16.03 -10.79 -20.16
N GLY A 154 16.99 -11.06 -21.04
CA GLY A 154 16.73 -11.64 -22.36
C GLY A 154 15.61 -10.93 -23.17
N GLU A 155 15.59 -11.08 -24.47
CA GLU A 155 14.52 -10.50 -25.30
C GLU A 155 13.13 -11.06 -24.98
N ASN A 156 13.05 -12.28 -24.44
CA ASN A 156 11.81 -13.01 -24.16
C ASN A 156 11.07 -12.53 -22.91
N LEU A 157 11.70 -11.70 -22.07
CA LEU A 157 11.10 -11.15 -20.84
C LEU A 157 10.70 -9.68 -20.98
N ARG A 158 10.48 -9.20 -22.18
CA ARG A 158 9.92 -7.86 -22.41
C ARG A 158 8.42 -7.96 -22.62
N THR A 159 7.70 -7.02 -22.01
CA THR A 159 6.26 -6.90 -22.28
C THR A 159 6.01 -6.48 -23.72
N GLN A 160 4.81 -6.71 -24.24
CA GLN A 160 4.42 -6.22 -25.57
C GLN A 160 4.53 -4.69 -25.66
N TRP A 161 4.22 -3.99 -24.58
CA TRP A 161 4.37 -2.54 -24.48
C TRP A 161 5.83 -2.11 -24.69
N GLU A 162 6.80 -2.79 -24.08
CA GLU A 162 8.22 -2.51 -24.29
C GLU A 162 8.68 -2.82 -25.72
N THR A 163 8.30 -3.99 -26.25
CA THR A 163 8.72 -4.41 -27.60
C THR A 163 8.14 -3.53 -28.70
N THR A 164 6.95 -2.98 -28.49
CA THR A 164 6.30 -2.04 -29.42
C THR A 164 6.65 -0.57 -29.13
N LYS A 165 7.61 -0.30 -28.26
CA LYS A 165 8.00 1.04 -27.86
C LYS A 165 6.80 1.90 -27.40
N ALA A 166 5.91 1.32 -26.62
CA ALA A 166 4.66 1.89 -26.12
C ALA A 166 3.60 2.20 -27.21
N ALA A 167 3.76 1.69 -28.43
CA ALA A 167 2.73 1.82 -29.44
C ALA A 167 1.46 1.00 -29.10
N GLN A 168 1.62 -0.08 -28.35
CA GLN A 168 0.53 -0.92 -27.87
C GLN A 168 0.72 -1.24 -26.38
N TYR A 169 -0.37 -1.33 -25.64
CA TYR A 169 -0.36 -1.93 -24.31
C TYR A 169 -0.34 -3.46 -24.41
N THR A 170 0.21 -4.12 -23.40
CA THR A 170 0.28 -5.58 -23.33
C THR A 170 -1.13 -6.18 -23.38
N SER A 171 -1.38 -7.12 -24.29
CA SER A 171 -2.64 -7.86 -24.37
C SER A 171 -2.71 -8.94 -23.29
N ASP A 172 -3.91 -9.47 -23.02
CA ASP A 172 -4.10 -10.51 -22.01
C ASP A 172 -3.25 -11.76 -22.30
N VAL A 173 -3.23 -12.20 -23.57
CA VAL A 173 -2.44 -13.37 -23.98
C VAL A 173 -0.95 -13.15 -23.74
N ASN A 174 -0.44 -11.95 -24.06
CA ASN A 174 0.97 -11.62 -23.82
C ASN A 174 1.28 -11.41 -22.33
N GLU A 175 0.33 -10.91 -21.55
CA GLU A 175 0.48 -10.84 -20.09
C GLU A 175 0.63 -12.24 -19.49
N TYR A 176 -0.24 -13.19 -19.86
CA TYR A 176 -0.17 -14.54 -19.30
C TYR A 176 1.12 -15.25 -19.71
N ALA A 177 1.55 -15.11 -20.96
CA ALA A 177 2.81 -15.66 -21.43
C ALA A 177 4.01 -15.04 -20.70
N TYR A 178 4.00 -13.72 -20.51
CA TYR A 178 5.03 -12.99 -19.77
C TYR A 178 5.06 -13.40 -18.31
N THR A 179 3.91 -13.48 -17.65
CA THR A 179 3.78 -13.87 -16.24
C THR A 179 4.32 -15.28 -16.01
N ALA A 180 3.97 -16.24 -16.89
CA ALA A 180 4.50 -17.60 -16.84
C ALA A 180 6.02 -17.65 -17.04
N ALA A 181 6.56 -16.86 -17.98
CA ALA A 181 7.99 -16.81 -18.23
C ALA A 181 8.78 -16.23 -17.03
N VAL A 182 8.25 -15.22 -16.36
CA VAL A 182 8.90 -14.66 -15.13
C VAL A 182 8.89 -15.68 -14.01
N ASP A 183 7.79 -16.44 -13.83
CA ASP A 183 7.68 -17.51 -12.85
C ASP A 183 8.67 -18.65 -13.12
N GLU A 184 8.76 -19.11 -14.38
CA GLU A 184 9.63 -20.21 -14.78
C GLU A 184 11.13 -19.87 -14.64
N LEU A 185 11.50 -18.62 -14.91
CA LEU A 185 12.91 -18.21 -15.00
C LEU A 185 13.48 -17.64 -13.70
N SER A 186 12.68 -17.46 -12.65
CA SER A 186 13.13 -16.88 -11.38
C SER A 186 12.66 -17.66 -10.17
N GLU A 187 13.60 -18.25 -9.43
CA GLU A 187 13.30 -18.90 -8.13
C GLU A 187 12.76 -17.92 -7.07
N ARG A 188 12.87 -16.60 -7.30
CA ARG A 188 12.36 -15.56 -6.39
C ARG A 188 10.87 -15.30 -6.57
N VAL A 189 10.26 -15.87 -7.58
CA VAL A 189 8.87 -15.62 -7.94
C VAL A 189 8.08 -16.90 -7.87
N ARG A 190 6.84 -16.78 -7.45
CA ARG A 190 5.80 -17.78 -7.61
C ARG A 190 4.51 -17.07 -8.01
N VAL A 191 3.95 -17.46 -9.15
CA VAL A 191 2.65 -16.94 -9.60
C VAL A 191 1.52 -17.76 -9.00
N VAL A 192 0.51 -17.07 -8.48
CA VAL A 192 -0.68 -17.67 -7.87
C VAL A 192 -1.92 -17.11 -8.54
N GLU A 193 -2.78 -17.96 -9.05
CA GLU A 193 -4.13 -17.56 -9.45
C GLU A 193 -4.97 -17.35 -8.19
N ILE A 194 -5.33 -16.10 -7.88
CA ILE A 194 -6.13 -15.74 -6.70
C ILE A 194 -7.63 -15.84 -6.96
N GLY A 195 -8.05 -15.91 -8.22
CA GLY A 195 -9.44 -16.04 -8.65
C GLY A 195 -9.62 -15.82 -10.13
N ARG A 196 -10.86 -15.65 -10.55
CA ARG A 196 -11.22 -15.42 -11.95
C ARG A 196 -12.23 -14.29 -12.07
N THR A 197 -12.18 -13.58 -13.22
CA THR A 197 -13.15 -12.56 -13.59
C THR A 197 -14.51 -13.19 -13.93
N VAL A 198 -15.53 -12.35 -14.16
CA VAL A 198 -16.86 -12.79 -14.61
C VAL A 198 -16.77 -13.69 -15.88
N LEU A 199 -15.91 -13.35 -16.84
CA LEU A 199 -15.72 -14.14 -18.07
C LEU A 199 -14.67 -15.24 -17.93
N GLY A 200 -14.23 -15.57 -16.71
CA GLY A 200 -13.35 -16.69 -16.41
C GLY A 200 -11.86 -16.43 -16.67
N ARG A 201 -11.44 -15.19 -16.91
CA ARG A 201 -10.01 -14.85 -17.03
C ARG A 201 -9.31 -15.00 -15.69
N PRO A 202 -8.11 -15.60 -15.62
CA PRO A 202 -7.38 -15.74 -14.37
C PRO A 202 -6.93 -14.38 -13.84
N ILE A 203 -7.02 -14.19 -12.54
CA ILE A 203 -6.44 -13.05 -11.82
C ILE A 203 -5.17 -13.57 -11.16
N ASN A 204 -4.03 -13.21 -11.73
CA ASN A 204 -2.73 -13.68 -11.30
C ASN A 204 -2.07 -12.71 -10.32
N MET A 205 -1.39 -13.26 -9.33
CA MET A 205 -0.57 -12.54 -8.37
C MET A 205 0.85 -13.08 -8.38
N PHE A 206 1.83 -12.19 -8.56
CA PHE A 206 3.22 -12.51 -8.27
C PHE A 206 3.46 -12.48 -6.76
N VAL A 207 4.03 -13.54 -6.22
CA VAL A 207 4.54 -13.64 -4.85
C VAL A 207 6.05 -13.64 -4.94
N ILE A 208 6.70 -12.57 -4.47
CA ILE A 208 8.12 -12.32 -4.71
C ILE A 208 8.87 -12.23 -3.37
N GLY A 209 9.92 -13.02 -3.20
CA GLY A 209 10.75 -13.06 -1.98
C GLY A 209 12.16 -13.57 -2.25
N TYR A 210 13.10 -13.37 -1.32
CA TYR A 210 14.49 -13.78 -1.48
C TYR A 210 14.97 -14.67 -0.30
N PRO A 211 15.71 -15.77 -0.56
CA PRO A 211 16.11 -16.28 -1.87
C PRO A 211 14.95 -16.87 -2.69
N THR A 212 13.91 -17.34 -2.05
CA THR A 212 12.65 -17.83 -2.63
C THR A 212 11.45 -17.35 -1.82
N PRO A 213 10.26 -17.14 -2.41
CA PRO A 213 9.08 -16.75 -1.64
C PRO A 213 8.61 -17.89 -0.74
N PRO A 214 8.04 -17.59 0.45
CA PRO A 214 7.47 -18.61 1.31
C PRO A 214 6.37 -19.40 0.61
N ALA A 215 6.30 -20.73 0.84
CA ALA A 215 5.46 -21.65 0.06
C ALA A 215 3.94 -21.49 0.30
N THR A 216 3.53 -20.98 1.45
CA THR A 216 2.11 -20.85 1.83
C THR A 216 1.71 -19.41 2.12
N ALA A 217 0.43 -19.08 1.95
CA ALA A 217 -0.09 -17.77 2.28
C ALA A 217 0.17 -17.40 3.77
N ALA A 218 0.02 -18.35 4.68
CA ALA A 218 0.30 -18.15 6.10
C ALA A 218 1.78 -17.82 6.37
N ALA A 219 2.71 -18.47 5.68
CA ALA A 219 4.14 -18.18 5.79
C ALA A 219 4.48 -16.82 5.16
N VAL A 220 3.84 -16.44 4.04
CA VAL A 220 3.95 -15.10 3.46
C VAL A 220 3.44 -14.05 4.45
N ALA A 221 2.27 -14.26 5.06
CA ALA A 221 1.70 -13.34 6.05
C ALA A 221 2.64 -13.06 7.24
N ALA A 222 3.48 -14.03 7.62
CA ALA A 222 4.47 -13.88 8.67
C ALA A 222 5.63 -12.94 8.29
N THR A 223 5.89 -12.71 7.00
CA THR A 223 6.94 -11.78 6.52
C THR A 223 6.53 -10.31 6.54
N SER A 224 5.31 -9.98 7.00
CA SER A 224 4.76 -8.62 6.89
C SER A 224 4.75 -8.12 5.43
N PRO A 225 4.04 -8.80 4.53
CA PRO A 225 4.11 -8.53 3.11
C PRO A 225 3.50 -7.17 2.75
N LEU A 226 3.87 -6.67 1.59
CA LEU A 226 3.22 -5.52 0.96
C LEU A 226 2.54 -5.93 -0.35
N SER A 227 1.48 -5.20 -0.74
CA SER A 227 0.77 -5.45 -1.99
C SER A 227 0.81 -4.24 -2.92
N ILE A 228 1.00 -4.50 -4.22
CA ILE A 228 0.87 -3.52 -5.29
C ILE A 228 -0.25 -4.00 -6.21
N ASN A 229 -1.29 -3.19 -6.37
CA ASN A 229 -2.52 -3.55 -7.05
C ASN A 229 -2.72 -2.60 -8.22
N CYS A 230 -2.88 -3.14 -9.42
CA CYS A 230 -2.98 -2.39 -10.65
C CYS A 230 -4.24 -2.76 -11.43
N ASN A 231 -4.64 -1.87 -12.31
CA ASN A 231 -5.70 -2.07 -13.30
C ASN A 231 -7.05 -2.50 -12.69
N VAL A 232 -7.46 -1.82 -11.63
CA VAL A 232 -8.81 -1.92 -11.07
C VAL A 232 -9.84 -1.44 -12.09
N HIS A 233 -9.53 -0.35 -12.80
CA HIS A 233 -10.28 0.09 -13.97
C HIS A 233 -9.58 -0.38 -15.24
N GLY A 234 -10.25 -1.19 -16.04
CA GLY A 234 -9.64 -1.82 -17.20
C GLY A 234 -9.16 -0.85 -18.28
N GLY A 235 -9.72 0.36 -18.34
CA GLY A 235 -9.29 1.46 -19.23
C GLY A 235 -8.07 2.24 -18.75
N GLU A 236 -7.46 1.88 -17.63
CA GLU A 236 -6.32 2.56 -16.98
C GLU A 236 -5.07 1.65 -17.00
N PRO A 237 -4.42 1.44 -18.17
CA PRO A 237 -3.38 0.41 -18.31
C PRO A 237 -1.95 0.85 -17.96
N GLY A 238 -1.71 2.11 -17.61
CA GLY A 238 -0.34 2.63 -17.39
C GLY A 238 0.33 2.05 -16.15
N ASP A 239 -0.39 1.88 -15.06
CA ASP A 239 0.07 1.23 -13.83
C ASP A 239 0.27 -0.29 -14.01
N ARG A 240 -0.60 -0.93 -14.83
CA ARG A 240 -0.48 -2.34 -15.18
C ARG A 240 0.86 -2.67 -15.85
N GLU A 241 1.28 -1.88 -16.85
CA GLU A 241 2.59 -2.06 -17.50
C GLU A 241 3.72 -1.89 -16.48
N ALA A 242 3.60 -0.92 -15.59
CA ALA A 242 4.55 -0.72 -14.51
C ALA A 242 4.59 -1.91 -13.53
N CYS A 243 3.44 -2.49 -13.18
CA CYS A 243 3.33 -3.68 -12.33
C CYS A 243 4.05 -4.88 -12.95
N LEU A 244 3.84 -5.16 -14.25
CA LEU A 244 4.50 -6.25 -14.97
C LEU A 244 6.03 -6.07 -14.97
N ILE A 245 6.49 -4.89 -15.30
CA ILE A 245 7.92 -4.59 -15.37
C ILE A 245 8.55 -4.59 -13.97
N MET A 246 7.86 -4.10 -12.95
CA MET A 246 8.33 -4.15 -11.56
C MET A 246 8.47 -5.58 -11.06
N ALA A 247 7.52 -6.47 -11.39
CA ALA A 247 7.62 -7.89 -11.04
C ALA A 247 8.91 -8.50 -11.61
N ARG A 248 9.25 -8.23 -12.89
CA ARG A 248 10.50 -8.67 -13.50
C ARG A 248 11.72 -8.04 -12.82
N LYS A 249 11.69 -6.73 -12.55
CA LYS A 249 12.79 -6.04 -11.86
C LYS A 249 13.10 -6.73 -10.53
N LEU A 250 12.10 -6.99 -9.70
CA LEU A 250 12.27 -7.65 -8.41
C LEU A 250 12.74 -9.11 -8.58
N ALA A 251 12.24 -9.82 -9.59
CA ALA A 251 12.60 -11.19 -9.89
C ALA A 251 14.10 -11.37 -10.21
N PHE A 252 14.70 -10.41 -10.91
CA PHE A 252 16.06 -10.55 -11.47
C PHE A 252 17.09 -9.54 -10.94
N SER A 253 16.68 -8.54 -10.17
CA SER A 253 17.60 -7.53 -9.64
C SER A 253 18.73 -8.15 -8.81
N LYS A 254 19.95 -7.61 -9.01
CA LYS A 254 21.12 -7.88 -8.18
C LYS A 254 21.46 -6.72 -7.25
N ASP A 255 20.65 -5.68 -7.29
CA ASP A 255 20.80 -4.52 -6.44
C ASP A 255 20.63 -4.89 -4.96
N SER A 256 21.56 -4.42 -4.13
CA SER A 256 21.60 -4.76 -2.70
C SER A 256 20.37 -4.28 -1.93
N ARG A 257 19.78 -3.13 -2.32
CA ARG A 257 18.57 -2.59 -1.67
C ARG A 257 17.34 -3.47 -1.96
N THR A 258 17.22 -3.94 -3.21
CA THR A 258 16.15 -4.87 -3.60
C THR A 258 16.31 -6.20 -2.88
N LEU A 259 17.52 -6.74 -2.80
CA LEU A 259 17.78 -8.00 -2.09
C LEU A 259 17.54 -7.86 -0.59
N ASP A 260 17.94 -6.74 0.01
CA ASP A 260 17.66 -6.44 1.41
C ASP A 260 16.15 -6.39 1.68
N LEU A 261 15.37 -5.65 0.87
CA LEU A 261 13.90 -5.63 0.96
C LEU A 261 13.31 -7.05 0.92
N LEU A 262 13.63 -7.81 -0.13
CA LEU A 262 13.05 -9.13 -0.37
C LEU A 262 13.49 -10.20 0.64
N SER A 263 14.59 -10.00 1.37
CA SER A 263 15.03 -10.88 2.45
C SER A 263 14.23 -10.70 3.75
N HIS A 264 13.56 -9.57 3.92
CA HIS A 264 12.81 -9.22 5.13
C HIS A 264 11.30 -9.18 4.92
N THR A 265 10.83 -9.08 3.67
CA THR A 265 9.40 -9.03 3.34
C THR A 265 9.11 -9.73 2.02
N THR A 266 7.86 -10.10 1.82
CA THR A 266 7.35 -10.60 0.53
C THR A 266 6.58 -9.51 -0.18
N VAL A 267 6.83 -9.33 -1.47
CA VAL A 267 6.10 -8.40 -2.33
C VAL A 267 5.04 -9.16 -3.12
N LEU A 268 3.79 -8.70 -3.02
CA LEU A 268 2.64 -9.22 -3.73
C LEU A 268 2.26 -8.23 -4.83
N ILE A 269 2.26 -8.65 -6.10
CA ILE A 269 1.87 -7.77 -7.21
C ILE A 269 0.71 -8.42 -7.97
N VAL A 270 -0.42 -7.71 -8.03
CA VAL A 270 -1.56 -8.07 -8.87
C VAL A 270 -1.60 -7.11 -10.05
N PRO A 271 -1.09 -7.49 -11.22
CA PRO A 271 -0.97 -6.56 -12.35
C PRO A 271 -2.31 -6.21 -12.99
N THR A 272 -3.28 -7.13 -12.97
CA THR A 272 -4.57 -6.95 -13.63
C THR A 272 -5.68 -7.55 -12.76
N ILE A 273 -6.38 -6.71 -12.00
CA ILE A 273 -7.55 -7.14 -11.23
C ILE A 273 -8.75 -7.28 -12.17
N ASN A 274 -8.95 -6.31 -13.08
CA ASN A 274 -10.08 -6.23 -13.99
C ASN A 274 -9.70 -6.68 -15.41
N GLY A 275 -9.46 -7.96 -15.59
CA GLY A 275 -9.08 -8.54 -16.89
C GLY A 275 -10.16 -8.37 -17.97
N ASP A 276 -11.44 -8.43 -17.59
CA ASP A 276 -12.54 -8.26 -18.56
C ASP A 276 -12.64 -6.80 -19.01
N GLY A 277 -12.61 -5.85 -18.08
CA GLY A 277 -12.57 -4.43 -18.42
C GLY A 277 -11.32 -4.05 -19.18
N ARG A 278 -10.17 -4.67 -18.89
CA ARG A 278 -8.91 -4.46 -19.63
C ARG A 278 -9.06 -4.88 -21.09
N ALA A 279 -9.60 -6.07 -21.34
CA ALA A 279 -9.81 -6.58 -22.69
C ALA A 279 -10.78 -5.71 -23.51
N ALA A 280 -11.80 -5.17 -22.85
CA ALA A 280 -12.80 -4.27 -23.45
C ALA A 280 -12.37 -2.80 -23.45
N ASN A 281 -11.27 -2.43 -22.79
CA ASN A 281 -10.82 -1.06 -22.54
C ASN A 281 -11.91 -0.19 -21.90
N THR A 282 -12.57 -0.73 -20.86
CA THR A 282 -13.65 -0.07 -20.12
C THR A 282 -13.26 0.12 -18.66
N ARG A 283 -13.88 1.09 -17.98
CA ARG A 283 -13.70 1.32 -16.54
C ARG A 283 -14.20 0.13 -15.73
N GLY A 284 -15.44 -0.28 -15.95
CA GLY A 284 -16.08 -1.40 -15.26
C GLY A 284 -15.59 -2.76 -15.78
N ASN A 285 -16.02 -3.83 -15.09
CA ASN A 285 -15.83 -5.19 -15.54
C ASN A 285 -16.80 -5.54 -16.72
N SER A 286 -16.88 -6.80 -17.11
CA SER A 286 -17.75 -7.22 -18.25
C SER A 286 -19.26 -6.99 -18.00
N THR A 287 -19.69 -6.76 -16.78
CA THR A 287 -21.06 -6.42 -16.43
C THR A 287 -21.30 -4.91 -16.27
N GLY A 288 -20.26 -4.09 -16.50
CA GLY A 288 -20.31 -2.64 -16.33
C GLY A 288 -20.16 -2.16 -14.90
N GLN A 289 -19.88 -3.06 -13.93
CA GLN A 289 -19.71 -2.68 -12.53
C GLN A 289 -18.34 -2.05 -12.29
N ASP A 290 -18.33 -0.93 -11.57
CA ASP A 290 -17.10 -0.30 -11.09
C ASP A 290 -16.55 -1.09 -9.90
N LEU A 291 -15.45 -1.82 -10.10
CA LEU A 291 -14.84 -2.63 -9.05
C LEU A 291 -14.34 -1.78 -7.88
N ASN A 292 -13.97 -0.52 -8.12
CA ASN A 292 -13.57 0.41 -7.05
C ASN A 292 -14.77 1.02 -6.28
N ARG A 293 -15.94 0.39 -6.40
CA ARG A 293 -17.14 0.60 -5.58
C ARG A 293 -17.68 -0.71 -5.00
N ASP A 294 -16.82 -1.76 -4.95
CA ASP A 294 -17.26 -3.10 -4.55
C ASP A 294 -16.34 -3.81 -3.54
N TYR A 295 -15.21 -3.21 -3.14
CA TYR A 295 -14.22 -3.91 -2.30
C TYR A 295 -14.68 -4.25 -0.87
N SER A 296 -15.59 -3.50 -0.29
CA SER A 296 -16.24 -3.90 0.97
C SER A 296 -17.44 -4.82 0.73
N LEU A 297 -18.13 -4.65 -0.39
CA LEU A 297 -19.35 -5.39 -0.72
C LEU A 297 -19.08 -6.76 -1.32
N ILE A 298 -17.95 -6.88 -2.05
CA ILE A 298 -17.48 -8.12 -2.70
C ILE A 298 -18.57 -8.87 -3.46
N ARG A 299 -19.38 -8.11 -4.23
CA ARG A 299 -20.44 -8.63 -5.08
C ARG A 299 -19.89 -9.29 -6.35
N GLN A 300 -18.78 -8.76 -6.86
CA GLN A 300 -18.14 -9.23 -8.10
C GLN A 300 -17.06 -10.27 -7.80
N PRO A 301 -16.83 -11.24 -8.68
CA PRO A 301 -15.83 -12.30 -8.45
C PRO A 301 -14.41 -11.74 -8.30
N GLU A 302 -14.08 -10.65 -8.98
CA GLU A 302 -12.78 -10.00 -8.93
C GLU A 302 -12.49 -9.44 -7.52
N THR A 303 -13.42 -8.66 -6.97
CA THR A 303 -13.29 -8.07 -5.64
C THR A 303 -13.40 -9.12 -4.54
N PHE A 304 -14.23 -10.14 -4.72
CA PHE A 304 -14.33 -11.28 -3.81
C PHE A 304 -12.98 -12.01 -3.71
N ALA A 305 -12.37 -12.33 -4.86
CA ALA A 305 -11.06 -12.99 -4.92
C ALA A 305 -9.96 -12.14 -4.26
N PHE A 306 -9.96 -10.83 -4.53
CA PHE A 306 -8.98 -9.92 -3.98
C PHE A 306 -9.10 -9.79 -2.45
N VAL A 307 -10.32 -9.66 -1.91
CA VAL A 307 -10.53 -9.58 -0.46
C VAL A 307 -10.19 -10.90 0.25
N GLN A 308 -10.43 -12.05 -0.39
CA GLN A 308 -9.92 -13.32 0.10
C GLN A 308 -8.38 -13.34 0.17
N MET A 309 -7.72 -12.84 -0.86
CA MET A 309 -6.25 -12.69 -0.87
C MET A 309 -5.78 -11.81 0.31
N LEU A 310 -6.43 -10.68 0.57
CA LEU A 310 -6.11 -9.83 1.73
C LEU A 310 -6.22 -10.60 3.06
N ARG A 311 -7.26 -11.43 3.22
CA ARG A 311 -7.44 -12.28 4.41
C ARG A 311 -6.33 -13.31 4.56
N GLU A 312 -5.92 -13.94 3.47
CA GLU A 312 -4.96 -15.05 3.51
C GLU A 312 -3.52 -14.60 3.64
N TYR A 313 -3.13 -13.60 2.85
CA TYR A 313 -1.76 -13.10 2.77
C TYR A 313 -1.46 -11.95 3.73
N ARG A 314 -2.48 -11.26 4.24
CA ARG A 314 -2.40 -10.21 5.28
C ARG A 314 -1.33 -9.15 5.03
N PRO A 315 -1.33 -8.45 3.91
CA PRO A 315 -0.37 -7.38 3.68
C PRO A 315 -0.46 -6.31 4.78
N VAL A 316 0.69 -5.77 5.18
CA VAL A 316 0.77 -4.69 6.17
C VAL A 316 0.78 -3.32 5.51
N ALA A 317 1.17 -3.27 4.24
CA ALA A 317 1.11 -2.08 3.41
C ALA A 317 0.51 -2.40 2.04
N GLY A 318 -0.17 -1.43 1.43
CA GLY A 318 -0.86 -1.58 0.15
C GLY A 318 -0.72 -0.36 -0.75
N TYR A 319 -0.76 -0.58 -2.05
CA TYR A 319 -0.72 0.43 -3.08
C TYR A 319 -1.84 0.18 -4.09
N ASP A 320 -2.63 1.20 -4.39
CA ASP A 320 -3.79 1.15 -5.29
C ASP A 320 -3.55 2.10 -6.47
N GLY A 321 -3.28 1.54 -7.65
CA GLY A 321 -2.93 2.29 -8.85
C GLY A 321 -4.13 2.63 -9.72
N HIS A 322 -4.21 3.90 -10.14
CA HIS A 322 -5.25 4.46 -11.00
C HIS A 322 -4.71 5.46 -12.00
N GLU A 323 -5.54 5.88 -12.95
CA GLU A 323 -5.25 6.95 -13.89
C GLU A 323 -6.31 8.04 -13.83
N PHE A 324 -5.85 9.29 -13.90
CA PHE A 324 -6.67 10.47 -13.76
C PHE A 324 -6.68 11.34 -15.02
N GLY A 325 -7.88 11.67 -15.52
CA GLY A 325 -8.06 12.33 -16.81
C GLY A 325 -7.93 13.86 -16.83
N ASN A 326 -7.59 14.52 -15.72
CA ASN A 326 -7.57 15.98 -15.67
C ASN A 326 -6.21 16.56 -16.06
N SER A 327 -6.19 17.38 -17.11
CA SER A 327 -4.99 18.01 -17.68
C SER A 327 -4.35 19.09 -16.80
N SER A 328 -5.01 19.55 -15.74
CA SER A 328 -4.52 20.59 -14.82
C SER A 328 -3.97 20.04 -13.49
N ALA A 329 -4.15 18.74 -13.21
CA ALA A 329 -3.59 18.08 -12.03
C ALA A 329 -2.06 17.96 -12.10
N GLY A 330 -1.44 17.67 -10.96
CA GLY A 330 -0.06 17.24 -10.88
C GLY A 330 0.20 15.93 -11.63
N ASP A 331 1.45 15.49 -11.64
CA ASP A 331 1.81 14.23 -12.29
C ASP A 331 1.34 13.01 -11.48
N LEU A 332 1.29 13.15 -10.16
CA LEU A 332 1.14 12.07 -9.18
C LEU A 332 0.21 12.50 -8.02
N PRO A 333 -1.09 12.70 -8.25
CA PRO A 333 -2.04 12.86 -7.16
C PRO A 333 -2.11 11.61 -6.30
N MET A 334 -1.98 11.75 -4.97
CA MET A 334 -2.03 10.65 -4.02
C MET A 334 -3.03 10.90 -2.90
N LEU A 335 -3.53 9.80 -2.30
CA LEU A 335 -4.54 9.89 -1.25
C LEU A 335 -4.40 8.74 -0.23
N PRO A 336 -4.36 9.03 1.09
CA PRO A 336 -4.42 8.02 2.14
C PRO A 336 -5.85 7.46 2.29
N PRO A 337 -6.05 6.40 3.09
CA PRO A 337 -7.38 5.95 3.46
C PRO A 337 -8.08 7.03 4.32
N ARG A 338 -9.34 7.36 4.01
CA ARG A 338 -10.01 8.53 4.61
C ARG A 338 -11.25 8.22 5.46
N HIS A 339 -11.82 7.02 5.41
CA HIS A 339 -12.99 6.68 6.20
C HIS A 339 -12.73 6.90 7.70
N GLN A 340 -13.64 7.54 8.43
CA GLN A 340 -13.40 7.92 9.83
C GLN A 340 -13.25 6.75 10.81
N ASN A 341 -13.69 5.54 10.44
CA ASN A 341 -13.44 4.33 11.22
C ASN A 341 -12.05 3.72 10.98
N VAL A 342 -11.28 4.25 10.04
CA VAL A 342 -9.86 3.87 9.92
C VAL A 342 -9.14 4.34 11.16
N ALA A 343 -8.37 3.46 11.79
CA ALA A 343 -7.60 3.81 12.98
C ALA A 343 -6.63 4.97 12.67
N THR A 344 -6.55 5.93 13.59
CA THR A 344 -5.71 7.13 13.42
C THR A 344 -4.25 6.79 13.14
N SER A 345 -3.72 5.71 13.73
CA SER A 345 -2.35 5.24 13.49
C SER A 345 -2.14 4.83 12.03
N ILE A 346 -3.10 4.15 11.40
CA ILE A 346 -3.03 3.77 9.97
C ILE A 346 -3.15 5.00 9.08
N PHE A 347 -4.08 5.92 9.39
CA PHE A 347 -4.23 7.16 8.64
C PHE A 347 -2.94 7.99 8.69
N ASN A 348 -2.38 8.23 9.88
CA ASN A 348 -1.18 9.03 10.08
C ASN A 348 0.05 8.43 9.38
N GLU A 349 0.24 7.10 9.49
CA GLU A 349 1.37 6.43 8.84
C GLU A 349 1.24 6.46 7.31
N SER A 350 0.01 6.31 6.78
CA SER A 350 -0.27 6.47 5.34
C SER A 350 0.00 7.89 4.87
N GLN A 351 -0.40 8.89 5.66
CA GLN A 351 -0.15 10.30 5.38
C GLN A 351 1.35 10.62 5.41
N HIS A 352 2.08 10.11 6.41
CA HIS A 352 3.53 10.27 6.50
C HIS A 352 4.27 9.62 5.32
N MET A 353 3.84 8.46 4.86
CA MET A 353 4.36 7.81 3.66
C MET A 353 4.18 8.70 2.43
N ILE A 354 3.00 9.30 2.27
CA ILE A 354 2.68 10.13 1.11
C ILE A 354 3.40 11.48 1.19
N GLU A 355 3.17 12.25 2.24
CA GLU A 355 3.67 13.63 2.35
C GLU A 355 5.12 13.70 2.78
N GLY A 356 5.49 12.95 3.82
CA GLY A 356 6.84 12.95 4.39
C GLY A 356 7.87 12.18 3.57
N HIS A 357 7.47 11.38 2.59
CA HIS A 357 8.40 10.65 1.74
C HIS A 357 8.13 10.86 0.25
N MET A 358 6.97 10.43 -0.26
CA MET A 358 6.74 10.42 -1.71
C MET A 358 6.70 11.83 -2.31
N TYR A 359 6.07 12.79 -1.63
CA TYR A 359 6.03 14.17 -2.11
C TYR A 359 7.40 14.84 -2.05
N GLU A 360 8.16 14.62 -0.98
CA GLU A 360 9.51 15.19 -0.86
C GLU A 360 10.46 14.62 -1.93
N GLN A 361 10.44 13.30 -2.16
CA GLN A 361 11.27 12.70 -3.19
C GLN A 361 10.81 13.11 -4.59
N GLY A 362 9.50 13.17 -4.82
CA GLY A 362 8.95 13.65 -6.10
C GLY A 362 9.40 15.05 -6.46
N ALA A 363 9.37 15.97 -5.50
CA ALA A 363 9.85 17.33 -5.72
C ALA A 363 11.37 17.39 -6.02
N LYS A 364 12.18 16.54 -5.35
CA LYS A 364 13.64 16.46 -5.61
C LYS A 364 13.93 15.91 -7.01
N ASP A 365 13.17 14.94 -7.47
CA ASP A 365 13.35 14.29 -8.76
C ASP A 365 12.66 15.05 -9.92
N GLY A 366 11.86 16.08 -9.60
CA GLY A 366 11.20 16.94 -10.57
C GLY A 366 9.83 16.46 -11.02
N TRP A 367 9.27 15.45 -10.37
CA TRP A 367 7.86 15.11 -10.48
C TRP A 367 7.02 16.15 -9.75
N TRP A 368 5.78 16.27 -10.15
CA TRP A 368 4.82 17.13 -9.47
C TRP A 368 3.79 16.28 -8.72
N PRO A 369 4.11 15.81 -7.49
CA PRO A 369 3.12 15.17 -6.63
C PRO A 369 2.19 16.22 -6.04
N CYS A 370 0.94 15.84 -5.79
CA CYS A 370 -0.01 16.72 -5.14
C CYS A 370 -1.12 15.91 -4.44
N PRO A 371 -1.85 16.49 -3.48
CA PRO A 371 -3.06 15.89 -2.96
C PRO A 371 -4.06 15.60 -4.07
N TYR A 372 -4.77 14.50 -3.97
CA TYR A 372 -5.83 14.17 -4.91
C TYR A 372 -6.82 15.34 -5.04
N GLY A 373 -7.07 15.78 -6.28
CA GLY A 373 -7.92 16.95 -6.57
C GLY A 373 -7.26 18.31 -6.50
N CYS A 374 -5.96 18.37 -6.41
CA CYS A 374 -5.19 19.60 -6.43
C CYS A 374 -5.51 20.55 -7.60
N ALA A 375 -6.15 20.06 -8.65
CA ALA A 375 -6.55 20.85 -9.81
C ALA A 375 -8.02 21.30 -9.82
N ASN A 376 -8.87 20.71 -8.99
CA ASN A 376 -10.33 20.86 -9.09
C ASN A 376 -11.00 21.51 -7.88
N GLY A 377 -10.28 22.23 -7.06
CA GLY A 377 -10.90 22.93 -5.95
C GLY A 377 -11.37 22.05 -4.78
N GLY A 378 -10.67 20.96 -4.50
CA GLY A 378 -10.63 20.39 -3.16
C GLY A 378 -11.71 19.42 -2.74
N ASN A 379 -12.63 19.00 -3.58
CA ASN A 379 -13.58 17.94 -3.16
C ASN A 379 -13.06 16.58 -3.63
N VAL A 380 -12.44 15.80 -2.71
CA VAL A 380 -11.58 14.77 -3.21
C VAL A 380 -11.54 13.56 -2.34
N GLY A 381 -12.04 12.51 -2.94
CA GLY A 381 -11.93 11.17 -2.45
C GLY A 381 -12.65 11.00 -1.13
N LEU A 382 -13.94 10.78 -1.20
CA LEU A 382 -14.82 10.58 -0.05
C LEU A 382 -14.38 9.36 0.78
N GLY A 383 -14.89 9.29 2.02
CA GLY A 383 -14.65 8.19 2.94
C GLY A 383 -15.41 6.90 2.62
N GLU A 384 -15.90 6.70 1.39
CA GLU A 384 -16.68 5.51 1.00
C GLU A 384 -15.90 4.23 1.25
N GLU A 385 -16.42 3.34 2.06
CA GLU A 385 -15.82 2.06 2.44
C GLU A 385 -15.64 1.11 1.26
N THR A 386 -16.41 1.29 0.20
CA THR A 386 -16.42 0.46 -1.02
C THR A 386 -15.20 0.66 -1.91
N ILE A 387 -14.46 1.75 -1.69
CA ILE A 387 -13.23 2.09 -2.42
C ILE A 387 -12.04 1.31 -1.81
N LEU A 388 -11.19 0.72 -2.66
CA LEU A 388 -10.09 -0.15 -2.23
C LEU A 388 -9.21 0.50 -1.15
N ARG A 389 -8.75 1.74 -1.33
CA ARG A 389 -7.90 2.42 -0.35
C ARG A 389 -8.55 2.53 1.04
N ASN A 390 -9.86 2.78 1.11
CA ASN A 390 -10.59 2.83 2.38
C ASN A 390 -10.82 1.44 2.97
N THR A 391 -11.16 0.45 2.14
CA THR A 391 -11.26 -0.96 2.56
C THR A 391 -9.92 -1.45 3.13
N LEU A 392 -8.79 -1.14 2.48
CA LEU A 392 -7.45 -1.46 3.00
C LEU A 392 -7.21 -0.80 4.37
N GLY A 393 -7.51 0.49 4.51
CA GLY A 393 -7.37 1.19 5.79
C GLY A 393 -8.25 0.59 6.91
N LEU A 394 -9.51 0.26 6.60
CA LEU A 394 -10.43 -0.41 7.51
C LEU A 394 -10.00 -1.84 7.88
N LYS A 395 -9.12 -2.45 7.07
CA LYS A 395 -8.43 -3.73 7.35
C LYS A 395 -7.05 -3.53 7.97
N ASN A 396 -6.76 -2.35 8.50
CA ASN A 396 -5.50 -2.00 9.18
C ASN A 396 -4.27 -2.15 8.28
N VAL A 397 -4.38 -1.75 7.02
CA VAL A 397 -3.29 -1.73 6.04
C VAL A 397 -2.88 -0.27 5.79
N VAL A 398 -1.61 0.06 6.01
CA VAL A 398 -1.02 1.35 5.61
C VAL A 398 -1.03 1.43 4.09
N ASN A 399 -1.63 2.47 3.50
CA ASN A 399 -1.80 2.44 2.05
C ASN A 399 -1.90 3.84 1.40
N SER A 400 -1.69 3.86 0.10
CA SER A 400 -1.88 5.01 -0.77
C SER A 400 -2.62 4.61 -2.04
N LEU A 401 -3.62 5.40 -2.42
CA LEU A 401 -4.08 5.46 -3.79
C LEU A 401 -3.16 6.41 -4.58
N LEU A 402 -2.78 6.01 -5.78
CA LEU A 402 -2.11 6.85 -6.77
C LEU A 402 -3.01 7.06 -7.97
N GLU A 403 -3.05 8.29 -8.45
CA GLU A 403 -3.59 8.63 -9.77
C GLU A 403 -2.47 9.03 -10.71
N LEU A 404 -2.34 8.34 -11.81
CA LEU A 404 -1.42 8.72 -12.88
C LEU A 404 -2.10 9.71 -13.80
N ARG A 405 -1.41 10.79 -14.14
CA ARG A 405 -1.92 11.71 -15.13
C ARG A 405 -2.06 11.05 -16.51
N SER A 406 -3.29 10.87 -16.98
CA SER A 406 -3.57 10.16 -18.24
C SER A 406 -3.72 11.05 -19.45
N SER A 407 -3.86 12.37 -19.28
CA SER A 407 -4.01 13.32 -20.39
C SER A 407 -2.98 14.43 -20.34
N GLY A 408 -2.53 14.88 -21.50
CA GLY A 408 -1.71 16.07 -21.67
C GLY A 408 -2.50 17.35 -21.33
N GLY A 409 -1.81 18.46 -21.25
CA GLY A 409 -2.41 19.77 -20.97
C GLY A 409 -1.37 20.88 -21.00
N ALA A 410 -1.73 22.05 -20.49
CA ALA A 410 -0.87 23.23 -20.53
C ALA A 410 0.51 23.04 -19.87
N THR A 411 0.64 22.10 -18.95
CA THR A 411 1.90 21.79 -18.25
C THR A 411 2.70 20.65 -18.90
N ARG A 412 2.04 19.79 -19.74
CA ARG A 412 2.64 18.69 -20.48
C ARG A 412 2.06 18.68 -21.90
N PRO A 413 2.43 19.61 -22.76
CA PRO A 413 1.78 19.80 -24.07
C PRO A 413 2.07 18.70 -25.09
N ASP A 414 3.12 17.88 -24.90
CA ASP A 414 3.46 16.76 -25.77
C ASP A 414 2.65 15.47 -25.46
N GLU A 415 1.78 15.52 -24.47
CA GLU A 415 1.13 14.35 -23.91
C GLU A 415 -0.30 14.13 -24.44
N GLY A 416 -0.55 14.13 -25.67
CA GLY A 416 -1.79 13.56 -26.20
C GLY A 416 -1.87 12.04 -25.94
N ASN A 417 -2.76 11.34 -26.61
CA ASN A 417 -2.82 9.87 -26.55
C ASN A 417 -1.68 9.22 -27.35
N THR A 418 -0.44 9.66 -27.10
CA THR A 418 0.77 9.29 -27.84
C THR A 418 1.59 8.25 -27.06
N ALA A 419 2.56 7.63 -27.74
CA ALA A 419 3.52 6.73 -27.10
C ALA A 419 4.32 7.46 -25.98
N ASN A 420 4.59 8.75 -26.14
CA ASN A 420 5.26 9.55 -25.10
C ASN A 420 4.43 9.61 -23.82
N ASN A 421 3.14 9.90 -23.91
CA ASN A 421 2.25 9.90 -22.75
C ASN A 421 2.13 8.52 -22.11
N ARG A 422 2.02 7.46 -22.90
CA ARG A 422 2.01 6.08 -22.39
C ARG A 422 3.27 5.74 -21.62
N ARG A 423 4.45 6.13 -22.14
CA ARG A 423 5.72 5.94 -21.44
C ARG A 423 5.78 6.74 -20.14
N ARG A 424 5.42 8.02 -20.18
CA ARG A 424 5.43 8.86 -18.99
C ARG A 424 4.56 8.27 -17.88
N LYS A 425 3.33 7.82 -18.20
CA LYS A 425 2.44 7.20 -17.21
C LYS A 425 3.09 5.98 -16.55
N SER A 426 3.53 5.02 -17.34
CA SER A 426 4.14 3.81 -16.81
C SER A 426 5.44 4.10 -16.03
N TYR A 427 6.25 5.06 -16.48
CA TYR A 427 7.49 5.44 -15.81
C TYR A 427 7.25 6.16 -14.48
N SER A 428 6.26 7.05 -14.43
CA SER A 428 5.86 7.70 -13.18
C SER A 428 5.28 6.69 -12.17
N ALA A 429 4.51 5.70 -12.63
CA ALA A 429 4.05 4.59 -11.79
C ALA A 429 5.22 3.80 -11.23
N MET A 430 6.21 3.44 -12.04
CA MET A 430 7.39 2.71 -11.58
C MET A 430 8.23 3.52 -10.60
N TRP A 431 8.37 4.82 -10.83
CA TRP A 431 9.01 5.71 -9.86
C TRP A 431 8.28 5.63 -8.52
N THR A 432 6.95 5.75 -8.52
CA THR A 432 6.14 5.70 -7.29
C THR A 432 6.24 4.33 -6.61
N PHE A 433 6.23 3.24 -7.37
CA PHE A 433 6.44 1.90 -6.80
C PHE A 433 7.81 1.76 -6.12
N ASN A 434 8.87 2.29 -6.73
CA ASN A 434 10.19 2.31 -6.09
C ASN A 434 10.16 3.10 -4.78
N GLN A 435 9.51 4.26 -4.73
CA GLN A 435 9.37 5.05 -3.50
C GLN A 435 8.56 4.31 -2.43
N PHE A 436 7.50 3.61 -2.82
CA PHE A 436 6.71 2.79 -1.92
C PHE A 436 7.54 1.63 -1.33
N LEU A 437 8.31 0.94 -2.17
CA LEU A 437 9.21 -0.13 -1.73
C LEU A 437 10.32 0.39 -0.80
N ASP A 438 10.92 1.53 -1.13
CA ASP A 438 11.96 2.16 -0.31
C ASP A 438 11.41 2.63 1.04
N TYR A 439 10.20 3.22 1.06
CA TYR A 439 9.52 3.59 2.29
C TYR A 439 9.27 2.36 3.18
N HIS A 440 8.70 1.31 2.60
CA HIS A 440 8.42 0.07 3.33
C HIS A 440 9.70 -0.53 3.93
N ARG A 441 10.77 -0.60 3.14
CA ARG A 441 12.07 -1.11 3.60
C ARG A 441 12.64 -0.29 4.76
N ALA A 442 12.55 1.04 4.67
CA ALA A 442 13.11 1.93 5.68
C ALA A 442 12.25 2.05 6.94
N ASN A 443 10.92 1.93 6.81
CA ASN A 443 9.95 2.23 7.87
C ASN A 443 9.11 1.00 8.30
N LEU A 444 9.51 -0.23 7.98
CA LEU A 444 8.77 -1.43 8.37
C LEU A 444 8.45 -1.49 9.88
N PRO A 445 9.33 -1.10 10.81
CA PRO A 445 8.99 -1.04 12.22
C PRO A 445 7.83 -0.08 12.53
N ALA A 446 7.80 1.12 11.93
CA ALA A 446 6.73 2.10 12.11
C ALA A 446 5.39 1.61 11.54
N ILE A 447 5.42 1.02 10.35
CA ILE A 447 4.25 0.37 9.72
C ILE A 447 3.68 -0.73 10.62
N LYS A 448 4.53 -1.59 11.17
CA LYS A 448 4.12 -2.66 12.11
C LYS A 448 3.56 -2.09 13.41
N GLN A 449 4.14 -1.01 13.93
CA GLN A 449 3.64 -0.33 15.12
C GLN A 449 2.28 0.29 14.86
N ALA A 450 2.10 1.05 13.77
CA ALA A 450 0.82 1.65 13.40
C ALA A 450 -0.29 0.60 13.28
N ARG A 451 0.03 -0.55 12.68
CA ARG A 451 -0.90 -1.68 12.56
C ARG A 451 -1.20 -2.32 13.93
N THR A 452 -0.22 -2.46 14.79
CA THR A 452 -0.40 -2.99 16.15
C THR A 452 -1.34 -2.11 16.97
N GLU A 453 -1.12 -0.80 16.94
CA GLU A 453 -1.97 0.19 17.59
C GLU A 453 -3.39 0.16 17.04
N ALA A 454 -3.53 0.05 15.71
CA ALA A 454 -4.82 -0.06 15.04
C ALA A 454 -5.60 -1.31 15.50
N ILE A 455 -4.97 -2.48 15.52
CA ILE A 455 -5.60 -3.73 15.93
C ILE A 455 -6.04 -3.66 17.38
N LYS A 456 -5.19 -3.16 18.30
CA LYS A 456 -5.55 -2.95 19.70
C LYS A 456 -6.73 -1.99 19.85
N PHE A 457 -6.67 -0.83 19.17
CA PHE A 457 -7.76 0.14 19.15
C PHE A 457 -9.07 -0.46 18.65
N GLN A 458 -9.04 -1.16 17.51
CA GLN A 458 -10.24 -1.78 16.93
C GLN A 458 -10.82 -2.90 17.82
N THR A 459 -9.99 -3.61 18.58
CA THR A 459 -10.48 -4.67 19.48
C THR A 459 -10.93 -4.16 20.85
N SER A 460 -10.61 -2.91 21.23
CA SER A 460 -10.94 -2.35 22.56
C SER A 460 -12.39 -1.88 22.71
N ASN A 461 -13.17 -1.78 21.65
CA ASN A 461 -14.58 -1.33 21.67
C ASN A 461 -14.83 0.09 22.23
N SER A 462 -13.82 0.91 22.34
CA SER A 462 -13.91 2.20 23.03
C SER A 462 -14.36 3.37 22.14
N SER A 463 -14.51 3.18 20.84
CA SER A 463 -14.80 4.28 19.90
C SER A 463 -16.19 4.22 19.29
N ARG A 464 -16.73 5.41 18.98
CA ARG A 464 -17.93 5.56 18.16
C ARG A 464 -17.78 4.88 16.80
N ILE A 465 -18.90 4.54 16.19
CA ILE A 465 -18.97 4.09 14.81
C ILE A 465 -19.46 5.26 13.97
N VAL A 466 -18.81 5.50 12.84
CA VAL A 466 -19.21 6.49 11.85
C VAL A 466 -19.62 5.77 10.58
N PHE A 467 -20.86 5.95 10.14
CA PHE A 467 -21.36 5.29 8.94
C PHE A 467 -21.00 6.03 7.65
N ARG A 468 -20.77 7.33 7.73
CA ARG A 468 -20.26 8.17 6.63
C ARG A 468 -19.35 9.25 7.19
N GLY A 469 -18.38 9.66 6.44
CA GLY A 469 -17.49 10.74 6.80
C GLY A 469 -16.02 10.44 6.46
N SER A 470 -15.24 11.48 6.32
CA SER A 470 -13.84 11.37 5.96
C SER A 470 -12.92 12.13 6.92
N HIS A 471 -11.76 11.55 7.22
CA HIS A 471 -10.68 12.27 7.88
C HIS A 471 -10.29 13.52 7.08
N LEU A 472 -10.05 14.61 7.78
CA LEU A 472 -9.42 15.79 7.19
C LEU A 472 -7.98 15.43 6.81
N ILE A 473 -7.63 15.62 5.54
CA ILE A 473 -6.24 15.67 5.13
C ILE A 473 -5.76 17.06 5.53
N PRO A 474 -4.71 17.19 6.36
CA PRO A 474 -4.13 18.49 6.64
C PRO A 474 -3.81 19.21 5.33
N ALA A 475 -4.09 20.51 5.25
CA ALA A 475 -3.66 21.30 4.11
C ALA A 475 -2.14 21.13 3.98
N HIS A 476 -1.66 20.84 2.78
CA HIS A 476 -0.23 20.90 2.48
C HIS A 476 0.32 22.24 2.98
N PRO A 477 1.55 22.33 3.56
CA PRO A 477 2.06 23.54 4.19
C PRO A 477 2.09 24.79 3.29
N ALA A 478 1.88 24.63 1.99
CA ALA A 478 1.59 25.72 1.08
C ALA A 478 0.50 25.29 0.10
N PRO A 479 -0.78 25.63 0.31
CA PRO A 479 -1.75 25.52 -0.76
C PRO A 479 -1.23 26.37 -1.92
N HIS A 480 -1.02 25.75 -3.06
CA HIS A 480 -0.59 26.50 -4.24
C HIS A 480 -1.69 27.50 -4.62
N PRO A 481 -1.34 28.69 -5.11
CA PRO A 481 -2.34 29.67 -5.54
C PRO A 481 -3.33 29.03 -6.53
N GLY A 482 -4.61 28.98 -6.15
CA GLY A 482 -5.69 28.36 -6.92
C GLY A 482 -6.03 26.92 -6.50
N GLU A 483 -5.37 26.35 -5.49
CA GLU A 483 -5.82 25.11 -4.84
C GLU A 483 -6.79 25.43 -3.71
N SER A 484 -7.90 24.72 -3.68
CA SER A 484 -8.80 24.75 -2.52
C SER A 484 -8.30 23.73 -1.49
N PRO A 485 -8.35 24.07 -0.19
CA PRO A 485 -8.00 23.10 0.84
C PRO A 485 -8.92 21.87 0.75
N PRO A 486 -8.40 20.67 1.06
CA PRO A 486 -9.22 19.47 1.11
C PRO A 486 -10.34 19.65 2.13
N VAL A 487 -11.57 19.35 1.71
CA VAL A 487 -12.74 19.44 2.59
C VAL A 487 -12.91 18.10 3.31
N ALA A 488 -13.03 18.14 4.64
CA ALA A 488 -13.51 17.00 5.40
C ALA A 488 -15.00 16.85 5.16
N ASP A 489 -15.44 15.63 4.89
CA ASP A 489 -16.84 15.28 4.92
C ASP A 489 -17.21 14.97 6.37
N ALA A 490 -17.81 15.95 7.05
CA ALA A 490 -18.23 15.79 8.42
C ALA A 490 -19.52 14.95 8.46
N PRO A 491 -19.57 13.86 9.24
CA PRO A 491 -20.79 13.06 9.36
C PRO A 491 -21.90 13.86 10.05
N GLY A 492 -23.12 13.70 9.56
CA GLY A 492 -24.31 14.17 10.28
C GLY A 492 -24.55 13.37 11.58
N PRO A 493 -25.35 13.90 12.52
CA PRO A 493 -25.62 13.20 13.78
C PRO A 493 -26.25 11.81 13.60
N ASP A 494 -27.06 11.63 12.56
CA ASP A 494 -27.69 10.38 12.16
C ASP A 494 -26.72 9.36 11.55
N GLN A 495 -25.51 9.78 11.25
CA GLN A 495 -24.44 8.96 10.69
C GLN A 495 -23.41 8.52 11.76
N ILE A 496 -23.67 8.81 13.01
CA ILE A 496 -22.78 8.48 14.13
C ILE A 496 -23.54 7.62 15.13
N LEU A 497 -22.89 6.56 15.59
CA LEU A 497 -23.34 5.72 16.68
C LEU A 497 -22.33 5.83 17.82
N ASP A 498 -22.65 6.66 18.82
CA ASP A 498 -21.74 6.92 19.97
C ASP A 498 -21.60 5.70 20.88
N ASN A 499 -22.67 4.91 21.03
CA ASN A 499 -22.66 3.68 21.81
C ASN A 499 -22.60 2.47 20.85
N ALA A 500 -21.40 2.00 20.58
CA ALA A 500 -21.26 0.83 19.74
C ALA A 500 -21.83 -0.43 20.38
N PRO A 501 -22.56 -1.29 19.64
CA PRO A 501 -22.95 -2.60 20.13
C PRO A 501 -21.71 -3.47 20.33
N CYS A 502 -21.81 -4.54 21.09
CA CYS A 502 -20.74 -5.53 21.19
C CYS A 502 -20.77 -6.57 20.07
N ALA A 503 -21.91 -6.73 19.41
CA ALA A 503 -22.08 -7.66 18.29
C ALA A 503 -23.29 -7.27 17.43
N TYR A 504 -23.32 -7.82 16.21
CA TYR A 504 -24.54 -7.93 15.39
C TYR A 504 -25.07 -9.34 15.44
N LYS A 505 -26.38 -9.48 15.70
CA LYS A 505 -27.10 -10.76 15.68
C LYS A 505 -27.81 -10.91 14.35
N LEU A 506 -27.65 -12.06 13.73
CA LEU A 506 -28.26 -12.44 12.46
C LEU A 506 -29.13 -13.68 12.67
N THR A 507 -30.30 -13.73 12.02
CA THR A 507 -31.09 -14.95 11.93
C THR A 507 -30.42 -15.97 11.02
N GLU A 508 -30.84 -17.24 11.08
CA GLU A 508 -30.38 -18.29 10.16
C GLU A 508 -30.61 -17.89 8.69
N GLU A 509 -31.75 -17.29 8.37
CA GLU A 509 -32.08 -16.83 7.03
C GLU A 509 -31.20 -15.67 6.58
N GLN A 510 -30.94 -14.68 7.45
CA GLN A 510 -30.05 -13.57 7.16
C GLN A 510 -28.62 -14.03 6.91
N TYR A 511 -28.13 -15.02 7.67
CA TYR A 511 -26.75 -15.50 7.58
C TYR A 511 -26.52 -16.42 6.38
N ASN A 512 -27.45 -17.35 6.13
CA ASN A 512 -27.32 -18.37 5.08
C ASN A 512 -28.08 -18.04 3.80
N GLY A 513 -28.89 -16.96 3.79
CA GLY A 513 -29.63 -16.54 2.62
C GLY A 513 -28.70 -16.12 1.47
N ALA A 514 -28.99 -16.64 0.26
CA ALA A 514 -28.29 -16.21 -0.94
C ALA A 514 -28.70 -14.77 -1.31
N ARG A 515 -27.73 -13.95 -1.72
CA ARG A 515 -27.97 -12.60 -2.20
C ARG A 515 -27.59 -12.49 -3.68
N THR A 516 -28.46 -11.85 -4.43
CA THR A 516 -28.22 -11.49 -5.84
C THR A 516 -28.18 -9.96 -5.94
N ASP A 517 -26.98 -9.40 -5.91
CA ASP A 517 -26.76 -7.97 -5.85
C ASP A 517 -26.37 -7.39 -7.23
N GLY A 518 -27.19 -7.61 -8.23
CA GLY A 518 -26.98 -7.05 -9.56
C GLY A 518 -26.25 -7.99 -10.54
N PRO A 519 -26.03 -7.51 -11.77
CA PRO A 519 -25.39 -8.30 -12.82
C PRO A 519 -23.98 -8.77 -12.46
N GLY A 520 -23.69 -10.04 -12.77
CA GLY A 520 -22.37 -10.64 -12.52
C GLY A 520 -22.05 -10.95 -11.06
N SER A 521 -22.97 -10.68 -10.13
CA SER A 521 -22.80 -11.03 -8.72
C SER A 521 -22.50 -12.53 -8.55
N VAL A 522 -21.57 -12.85 -7.67
CA VAL A 522 -21.21 -14.24 -7.34
C VAL A 522 -22.30 -15.00 -6.58
N GLY A 523 -23.45 -14.39 -6.30
CA GLY A 523 -24.57 -15.02 -5.62
C GLY A 523 -24.23 -15.59 -4.23
N THR A 524 -23.30 -14.97 -3.53
CA THR A 524 -22.79 -15.45 -2.24
C THR A 524 -23.77 -15.18 -1.11
N THR A 525 -23.78 -16.07 -0.12
CA THR A 525 -24.48 -15.85 1.15
C THR A 525 -23.74 -14.79 1.98
N VAL A 526 -24.45 -14.17 2.96
CA VAL A 526 -23.82 -13.29 3.96
C VAL A 526 -22.70 -14.03 4.70
N ALA A 527 -22.89 -15.33 5.03
CA ALA A 527 -21.87 -16.17 5.62
C ALA A 527 -20.58 -16.25 4.79
N GLN A 528 -20.70 -16.38 3.47
CA GLN A 528 -19.54 -16.45 2.57
C GLN A 528 -18.80 -15.11 2.52
N ARG A 529 -19.52 -13.99 2.49
CA ARG A 529 -18.93 -12.63 2.51
C ARG A 529 -18.21 -12.33 3.82
N ILE A 530 -18.85 -12.62 4.95
CA ILE A 530 -18.24 -12.51 6.29
C ILE A 530 -16.94 -13.32 6.34
N ARG A 531 -16.98 -14.57 5.84
CA ARG A 531 -15.79 -15.43 5.77
C ARG A 531 -14.71 -14.87 4.85
N ALA A 532 -15.08 -14.33 3.69
CA ALA A 532 -14.13 -13.71 2.77
C ALA A 532 -13.42 -12.52 3.39
N HIS A 533 -14.12 -11.70 4.18
CA HIS A 533 -13.52 -10.64 4.97
C HIS A 533 -12.62 -11.14 6.11
N GLY A 534 -12.79 -12.40 6.55
CA GLY A 534 -12.06 -12.97 7.68
C GLY A 534 -12.68 -12.68 9.05
N TRP A 535 -13.95 -12.24 9.08
CA TRP A 535 -14.63 -11.94 10.34
C TRP A 535 -15.03 -13.22 11.05
N LYS A 536 -14.92 -13.18 12.36
CA LYS A 536 -15.32 -14.29 13.23
C LYS A 536 -16.79 -14.20 13.58
N VAL A 537 -17.43 -15.36 13.52
CA VAL A 537 -18.86 -15.54 13.80
C VAL A 537 -19.02 -16.67 14.78
N VAL A 538 -19.98 -16.55 15.68
CA VAL A 538 -20.35 -17.62 16.61
C VAL A 538 -21.83 -17.92 16.49
N LYS A 539 -22.20 -19.22 16.50
CA LYS A 539 -23.60 -19.64 16.62
C LYS A 539 -23.93 -19.85 18.09
N SER A 540 -24.95 -19.18 18.58
CA SER A 540 -25.45 -19.36 19.96
C SER A 540 -26.97 -19.47 19.91
N GLY A 541 -27.52 -20.62 20.29
CA GLY A 541 -28.92 -20.96 20.03
C GLY A 541 -29.22 -21.00 18.53
N ASP A 542 -30.29 -20.37 18.11
CA ASP A 542 -30.75 -20.32 16.71
C ASP A 542 -30.24 -19.09 15.94
N ALA A 543 -29.31 -18.33 16.52
CA ALA A 543 -28.80 -17.11 15.91
C ALA A 543 -27.28 -17.13 15.74
N TYR A 544 -26.82 -16.32 14.77
CA TYR A 544 -25.41 -16.05 14.52
C TYR A 544 -25.04 -14.66 15.05
N TYR A 545 -23.90 -14.57 15.71
CA TYR A 545 -23.41 -13.31 16.26
C TYR A 545 -22.06 -12.99 15.65
N VAL A 546 -21.89 -11.74 15.21
CA VAL A 546 -20.62 -11.18 14.74
C VAL A 546 -20.14 -10.18 15.80
N PRO A 547 -19.25 -10.60 16.71
CA PRO A 547 -18.71 -9.70 17.72
C PRO A 547 -17.88 -8.57 17.10
N LEU A 548 -17.90 -7.39 17.72
CA LEU A 548 -17.14 -6.23 17.19
C LEU A 548 -15.70 -6.15 17.73
N ASN A 549 -15.35 -6.88 18.76
CA ASN A 549 -13.98 -6.91 19.28
C ASN A 549 -13.04 -7.78 18.42
N GLN A 550 -12.94 -7.41 17.17
CA GLN A 550 -12.07 -8.00 16.13
C GLN A 550 -11.32 -6.89 15.38
N PRO A 551 -10.21 -7.26 14.67
CA PRO A 551 -9.37 -6.29 13.97
C PRO A 551 -10.09 -5.38 12.97
N GLU A 552 -11.14 -5.87 12.31
CA GLU A 552 -11.92 -5.12 11.32
C GLU A 552 -13.21 -4.49 11.89
N ARG A 553 -13.24 -4.17 13.19
CA ARG A 553 -14.38 -3.53 13.85
C ARG A 553 -14.92 -2.31 13.10
N GLY A 554 -14.04 -1.51 12.51
CA GLY A 554 -14.44 -0.31 11.76
C GLY A 554 -15.23 -0.59 10.48
N LEU A 555 -15.11 -1.80 9.91
CA LEU A 555 -15.78 -2.22 8.67
C LEU A 555 -17.09 -2.97 8.95
N ILE A 556 -17.13 -3.80 10.00
CA ILE A 556 -18.27 -4.68 10.29
C ILE A 556 -19.61 -3.91 10.38
N PRO A 557 -19.73 -2.78 11.10
CA PRO A 557 -20.98 -2.04 11.20
C PRO A 557 -21.44 -1.46 9.87
N LEU A 558 -20.53 -1.07 8.98
CA LEU A 558 -20.86 -0.48 7.69
C LEU A 558 -21.65 -1.45 6.79
N LEU A 559 -21.50 -2.75 7.04
CA LEU A 559 -22.05 -3.82 6.22
C LEU A 559 -23.14 -4.67 6.93
N LEU A 560 -23.23 -4.58 8.26
CA LEU A 560 -24.20 -5.34 9.04
C LEU A 560 -25.23 -4.47 9.79
N ASP A 561 -25.13 -3.15 9.72
CA ASP A 561 -26.07 -2.23 10.36
C ASP A 561 -27.03 -1.62 9.35
N ALA A 562 -28.30 -1.50 9.71
CA ALA A 562 -29.31 -0.86 8.87
C ALA A 562 -29.07 0.64 8.60
N GLN A 563 -28.14 1.29 9.34
CA GLN A 563 -27.66 2.64 9.04
C GLN A 563 -26.48 2.67 8.04
N GLY A 564 -25.92 1.51 7.71
CA GLY A 564 -24.91 1.39 6.65
C GLY A 564 -25.45 1.90 5.32
N ALA A 565 -24.60 2.55 4.52
CA ALA A 565 -25.03 3.06 3.21
C ALA A 565 -25.32 1.93 2.23
N GLU A 566 -24.60 0.82 2.38
CA GLU A 566 -24.63 -0.34 1.47
C GLU A 566 -24.49 -1.65 2.28
N GLU A 567 -25.43 -1.89 3.21
CA GLU A 567 -25.34 -3.05 4.10
C GLU A 567 -25.51 -4.39 3.35
N PHE A 568 -24.84 -5.44 3.83
CA PHE A 568 -25.13 -6.83 3.43
C PHE A 568 -26.49 -7.26 3.92
N VAL A 569 -26.79 -6.92 5.17
CA VAL A 569 -28.02 -7.26 5.88
C VAL A 569 -28.15 -6.39 7.13
N GLY A 570 -29.33 -5.90 7.44
CA GLY A 570 -29.60 -5.21 8.70
C GLY A 570 -29.65 -6.19 9.88
N GLY A 571 -28.51 -6.38 10.57
CA GLY A 571 -28.42 -7.17 11.79
C GLY A 571 -28.95 -6.44 13.01
N GLU A 572 -29.45 -7.22 13.99
CA GLU A 572 -29.89 -6.67 15.29
C GLU A 572 -28.65 -6.27 16.14
N ARG A 573 -28.62 -5.04 16.64
CA ARG A 573 -27.55 -4.57 17.53
C ARG A 573 -27.65 -5.24 18.90
N VAL A 574 -26.58 -5.87 19.36
CA VAL A 574 -26.48 -6.48 20.68
C VAL A 574 -25.60 -5.62 21.57
N TYR A 575 -26.15 -5.13 22.66
CA TYR A 575 -25.43 -4.30 23.62
C TYR A 575 -24.99 -5.09 24.84
N PRO A 576 -23.97 -4.62 25.59
CA PRO A 576 -23.56 -5.27 26.83
C PRO A 576 -24.74 -5.47 27.78
N THR A 577 -24.85 -6.69 28.31
CA THR A 577 -25.93 -7.05 29.24
C THR A 577 -25.41 -7.11 30.67
N GLY A 578 -26.13 -6.49 31.60
CA GLY A 578 -25.86 -6.58 33.04
C GLY A 578 -25.18 -5.37 33.64
N SER A 579 -24.97 -5.44 34.98
CA SER A 579 -24.28 -4.39 35.74
C SER A 579 -22.78 -4.38 35.39
N SER A 580 -22.14 -3.23 35.49
CA SER A 580 -20.69 -3.10 35.39
C SER A 580 -19.92 -3.90 36.47
N ARG A 581 -20.64 -4.56 37.40
CA ARG A 581 -20.07 -5.31 38.52
C ARG A 581 -20.85 -6.58 38.86
N TYR A 582 -20.21 -7.73 38.75
CA TYR A 582 -20.70 -9.02 39.21
C TYR A 582 -19.97 -9.42 40.50
N ASN A 583 -20.70 -9.73 41.56
CA ASN A 583 -20.12 -10.21 42.79
C ASN A 583 -20.36 -11.74 42.94
N GLY A 584 -19.28 -12.51 42.76
CA GLY A 584 -19.31 -13.97 42.80
C GLY A 584 -19.03 -14.62 41.42
N PRO A 585 -19.18 -15.94 41.30
CA PRO A 585 -18.94 -16.67 40.09
C PRO A 585 -19.91 -16.27 38.95
N LEU A 586 -19.39 -16.07 37.75
CA LEU A 586 -20.18 -15.86 36.54
C LEU A 586 -20.22 -17.13 35.71
N VAL A 587 -21.42 -17.65 35.46
CA VAL A 587 -21.64 -18.76 34.54
C VAL A 587 -22.31 -18.26 33.27
N VAL A 588 -21.58 -18.34 32.17
CA VAL A 588 -22.04 -17.96 30.84
C VAL A 588 -22.72 -19.15 30.17
N SER A 589 -24.01 -19.03 29.84
CA SER A 589 -24.82 -20.12 29.26
C SER A 589 -25.44 -19.82 27.88
N GLY A 590 -25.23 -18.60 27.36
CA GLY A 590 -25.64 -18.14 26.04
C GLY A 590 -24.64 -17.13 25.51
N PHE A 591 -25.09 -16.22 24.62
CA PHE A 591 -24.26 -15.08 24.20
C PHE A 591 -24.23 -14.04 25.32
N THR A 592 -23.10 -13.77 25.87
CA THR A 592 -22.91 -12.81 26.97
C THR A 592 -21.82 -11.79 26.63
N CYS A 593 -22.17 -10.53 26.74
CA CYS A 593 -21.28 -9.43 26.46
C CYS A 593 -21.03 -8.59 27.70
N LEU A 594 -19.74 -8.40 28.04
CA LEU A 594 -19.29 -7.54 29.15
C LEU A 594 -18.42 -6.43 28.56
N SER A 595 -18.66 -5.20 29.00
CA SER A 595 -17.84 -4.03 28.63
C SER A 595 -17.56 -3.20 29.88
N ASP A 596 -16.28 -2.82 30.06
CA ASP A 596 -15.78 -1.91 31.08
C ASP A 596 -16.23 -2.28 32.51
N GLY A 597 -16.32 -3.58 32.79
CA GLY A 597 -16.90 -4.11 34.03
C GLY A 597 -15.90 -4.83 34.92
N THR A 598 -16.40 -5.30 36.08
CA THR A 598 -15.64 -6.12 37.04
C THR A 598 -16.42 -7.37 37.41
N VAL A 599 -15.81 -8.54 37.31
CA VAL A 599 -16.32 -9.82 37.80
C VAL A 599 -15.49 -10.22 39.03
N ASN A 600 -16.10 -10.23 40.20
CA ASN A 600 -15.44 -10.60 41.47
C ASN A 600 -15.55 -12.11 41.73
N GLY A 601 -15.03 -12.91 40.85
CA GLY A 601 -15.06 -14.37 40.91
C GLY A 601 -14.63 -15.06 39.63
N PRO A 602 -14.63 -16.39 39.61
CA PRO A 602 -14.33 -17.14 38.38
C PRO A 602 -15.41 -16.97 37.32
N VAL A 603 -14.96 -17.02 36.06
CA VAL A 603 -15.86 -17.04 34.92
C VAL A 603 -15.81 -18.43 34.27
N THR A 604 -16.97 -19.08 34.15
CA THR A 604 -17.12 -20.37 33.47
C THR A 604 -18.01 -20.22 32.24
N VAL A 605 -17.46 -20.50 31.05
CA VAL A 605 -18.21 -20.51 29.79
C VAL A 605 -18.63 -21.93 29.47
N ARG A 606 -19.94 -22.17 29.45
CA ARG A 606 -20.52 -23.51 29.19
C ARG A 606 -20.37 -23.92 27.72
N PRO A 607 -20.46 -25.22 27.42
CA PRO A 607 -20.52 -25.69 26.04
C PRO A 607 -21.62 -24.98 25.23
N GLY A 608 -21.27 -24.54 24.00
CA GLY A 608 -22.17 -23.80 23.10
C GLY A 608 -22.43 -22.34 23.49
N ALA A 609 -21.93 -21.86 24.64
CA ALA A 609 -22.02 -20.47 25.04
C ALA A 609 -20.90 -19.59 24.47
N THR A 610 -21.12 -18.30 24.46
CA THR A 610 -20.12 -17.30 23.99
C THR A 610 -19.91 -16.22 25.04
N LEU A 611 -18.65 -15.97 25.37
CA LEU A 611 -18.22 -14.83 26.17
C LEU A 611 -17.54 -13.78 25.27
N VAL A 612 -18.02 -12.56 25.30
CA VAL A 612 -17.36 -11.37 24.78
C VAL A 612 -17.06 -10.45 25.96
N ALA A 613 -15.80 -10.23 26.28
CA ALA A 613 -15.39 -9.36 27.38
C ALA A 613 -14.33 -8.36 26.88
N THR A 614 -14.66 -7.07 26.97
CA THR A 614 -13.81 -5.96 26.55
C THR A 614 -13.65 -4.97 27.71
N GLY A 615 -12.44 -4.45 27.97
CA GLY A 615 -12.19 -3.52 29.06
C GLY A 615 -12.50 -4.09 30.45
N THR A 616 -12.61 -5.41 30.60
CA THR A 616 -13.18 -6.07 31.78
C THR A 616 -12.10 -6.58 32.74
N THR A 617 -12.27 -6.34 34.02
CA THR A 617 -11.44 -6.93 35.06
C THR A 617 -12.12 -8.18 35.66
N ILE A 618 -11.48 -9.35 35.52
CA ILE A 618 -11.96 -10.61 36.07
C ILE A 618 -11.05 -11.01 37.27
N ASN A 619 -11.59 -10.95 38.47
CA ASN A 619 -10.89 -11.28 39.74
C ASN A 619 -10.96 -12.80 40.03
N GLY A 620 -10.56 -13.62 39.05
CA GLY A 620 -10.56 -15.06 39.13
C GLY A 620 -10.15 -15.71 37.80
N PRO A 621 -10.15 -17.05 37.72
CA PRO A 621 -9.86 -17.75 36.47
C PRO A 621 -10.98 -17.61 35.43
N VAL A 622 -10.60 -17.74 34.18
CA VAL A 622 -11.52 -17.92 33.04
C VAL A 622 -11.37 -19.36 32.54
N SER A 623 -12.47 -20.12 32.54
CA SER A 623 -12.52 -21.49 32.07
C SER A 623 -13.60 -21.64 31.00
N ALA A 624 -13.24 -22.18 29.84
CA ALA A 624 -14.14 -22.46 28.73
C ALA A 624 -13.84 -23.85 28.16
N ALA A 625 -14.82 -24.73 28.20
CA ALA A 625 -14.72 -26.07 27.60
C ALA A 625 -15.90 -26.28 26.64
N GLY A 626 -15.62 -26.50 25.34
CA GLY A 626 -16.66 -26.68 24.34
C GLY A 626 -17.48 -25.41 24.05
N ALA A 627 -16.98 -24.22 24.36
CA ALA A 627 -17.66 -22.96 24.09
C ALA A 627 -17.90 -22.74 22.57
N ALA A 628 -18.90 -21.96 22.22
CA ALA A 628 -19.08 -21.48 20.85
C ALA A 628 -18.07 -20.36 20.51
N GLY A 629 -17.74 -19.52 21.50
CA GLY A 629 -16.74 -18.47 21.30
C GLY A 629 -16.21 -17.89 22.60
N VAL A 630 -14.94 -17.44 22.56
CA VAL A 630 -14.31 -16.71 23.67
C VAL A 630 -13.54 -15.52 23.12
N PHE A 631 -13.99 -14.32 23.48
CA PHE A 631 -13.37 -13.05 23.08
C PHE A 631 -13.00 -12.29 24.35
N LEU A 632 -11.72 -12.24 24.64
CA LEU A 632 -11.15 -11.43 25.71
C LEU A 632 -10.26 -10.38 25.05
N THR A 633 -10.61 -9.11 25.23
CA THR A 633 -9.86 -8.01 24.63
C THR A 633 -9.72 -6.85 25.62
N ASP A 634 -8.55 -6.19 25.62
CA ASP A 634 -8.27 -5.02 26.47
C ASP A 634 -8.67 -5.26 27.95
N SER A 635 -8.43 -6.48 28.48
CA SER A 635 -8.98 -6.94 29.74
C SER A 635 -7.90 -7.42 30.70
N THR A 636 -8.25 -7.49 31.99
CA THR A 636 -7.36 -8.04 33.04
C THR A 636 -7.98 -9.30 33.65
N VAL A 637 -7.25 -10.42 33.64
CA VAL A 637 -7.66 -11.68 34.29
C VAL A 637 -6.67 -11.99 35.42
N ARG A 638 -7.15 -11.94 36.68
CA ARG A 638 -6.34 -12.22 37.88
C ARG A 638 -6.34 -13.71 38.24
N GLY A 639 -6.10 -14.54 37.27
CA GLY A 639 -6.06 -15.99 37.37
C GLY A 639 -5.66 -16.63 36.05
N PRO A 640 -5.67 -17.97 35.96
CA PRO A 640 -5.41 -18.66 34.71
C PRO A 640 -6.55 -18.49 33.67
N VAL A 641 -6.18 -18.55 32.41
CA VAL A 641 -7.11 -18.63 31.29
C VAL A 641 -6.97 -20.01 30.61
N SER A 642 -8.04 -20.80 30.64
CA SER A 642 -8.07 -22.15 30.03
C SER A 642 -9.22 -22.24 29.03
N ILE A 643 -8.91 -22.42 27.75
CA ILE A 643 -9.87 -22.49 26.65
C ILE A 643 -9.63 -23.77 25.87
N SER A 644 -10.65 -24.67 25.85
CA SER A 644 -10.51 -25.96 25.20
C SER A 644 -11.74 -26.35 24.40
N GLY A 645 -11.53 -27.03 23.26
CA GLY A 645 -12.62 -27.60 22.47
C GLY A 645 -13.64 -26.58 21.93
N THR A 646 -13.26 -25.31 21.81
CA THR A 646 -14.15 -24.26 21.29
C THR A 646 -14.53 -24.57 19.84
N SER A 647 -15.84 -24.58 19.55
CA SER A 647 -16.37 -24.93 18.22
C SER A 647 -16.37 -23.78 17.21
N GLY A 648 -16.13 -22.56 17.67
CA GLY A 648 -16.10 -21.36 16.83
C GLY A 648 -14.82 -20.54 17.08
N ALA A 649 -14.97 -19.28 17.47
CA ALA A 649 -13.87 -18.31 17.50
C ALA A 649 -13.22 -18.16 18.88
N VAL A 650 -11.88 -17.98 18.87
CA VAL A 650 -11.10 -17.57 20.05
C VAL A 650 -10.29 -16.33 19.72
N ASN A 651 -10.52 -15.25 20.44
CA ASN A 651 -9.73 -14.01 20.42
C ASN A 651 -9.26 -13.69 21.85
N VAL A 652 -7.95 -13.62 22.05
CA VAL A 652 -7.34 -13.11 23.29
C VAL A 652 -6.33 -12.04 22.85
N VAL A 653 -6.71 -10.78 22.96
CA VAL A 653 -5.95 -9.65 22.40
C VAL A 653 -5.80 -8.56 23.45
N ASP A 654 -4.56 -8.14 23.70
CA ASP A 654 -4.22 -7.08 24.66
C ASP A 654 -4.74 -7.37 26.08
N VAL A 655 -4.59 -8.61 26.56
CA VAL A 655 -5.08 -9.07 27.85
C VAL A 655 -3.91 -9.23 28.83
N ASN A 656 -4.09 -8.72 30.06
CA ASN A 656 -3.17 -8.94 31.17
C ASN A 656 -3.62 -10.15 31.97
N VAL A 657 -2.86 -11.25 31.95
CA VAL A 657 -3.19 -12.50 32.66
C VAL A 657 -2.18 -12.77 33.75
N SER A 658 -2.65 -12.83 35.02
CA SER A 658 -1.78 -13.07 36.19
C SER A 658 -1.38 -14.55 36.37
N GLY A 659 -1.90 -15.45 35.57
CA GLY A 659 -1.63 -16.89 35.61
C GLY A 659 -1.25 -17.45 34.23
N PRO A 660 -1.21 -18.78 34.08
CA PRO A 660 -0.97 -19.43 32.79
C PRO A 660 -2.13 -19.22 31.82
N VAL A 661 -1.79 -19.27 30.53
CA VAL A 661 -2.77 -19.32 29.42
C VAL A 661 -2.62 -20.65 28.70
N SER A 662 -3.73 -21.36 28.53
CA SER A 662 -3.78 -22.64 27.83
C SER A 662 -4.89 -22.65 26.78
N LEU A 663 -4.51 -22.93 25.54
CA LEU A 663 -5.45 -23.17 24.42
C LEU A 663 -5.27 -24.59 23.89
N SER A 664 -6.35 -25.40 23.92
CA SER A 664 -6.25 -26.79 23.45
C SER A 664 -7.47 -27.20 22.62
N ALA A 665 -7.20 -27.89 21.49
CA ALA A 665 -8.22 -28.46 20.62
C ALA A 665 -9.32 -27.45 20.19
N ASN A 666 -8.97 -26.19 19.97
CA ASN A 666 -9.89 -25.14 19.54
C ASN A 666 -9.86 -24.99 18.02
N GLY A 667 -10.98 -24.48 17.48
CA GLY A 667 -11.12 -24.14 16.07
C GLY A 667 -11.86 -25.21 15.26
N THR A 668 -12.53 -24.75 14.21
CA THR A 668 -13.35 -25.59 13.32
C THR A 668 -12.78 -25.66 11.89
N GLY A 669 -11.48 -25.42 11.70
CA GLY A 669 -10.83 -25.37 10.40
C GLY A 669 -10.99 -24.05 9.62
N VAL A 670 -11.84 -23.14 10.09
CA VAL A 670 -12.07 -21.85 9.42
C VAL A 670 -11.62 -20.65 10.26
N ASP A 671 -11.91 -20.68 11.56
CA ASP A 671 -11.62 -19.57 12.46
C ASP A 671 -10.28 -19.76 13.17
N VAL A 672 -9.26 -19.05 12.68
CA VAL A 672 -7.92 -19.08 13.28
C VAL A 672 -7.95 -18.45 14.68
N PRO A 673 -7.58 -19.15 15.75
CA PRO A 673 -7.47 -18.55 17.08
C PRO A 673 -6.46 -17.40 17.08
N LEU A 674 -6.82 -16.27 17.69
CA LEU A 674 -5.96 -15.08 17.77
C LEU A 674 -5.45 -14.90 19.20
N LEU A 675 -4.12 -14.85 19.36
CA LEU A 675 -3.40 -14.57 20.60
C LEU A 675 -2.40 -13.47 20.35
N ALA A 676 -2.75 -12.21 20.59
CA ALA A 676 -1.94 -11.09 20.16
C ALA A 676 -1.76 -10.03 21.26
N GLY A 677 -0.52 -9.59 21.49
CA GLY A 677 -0.21 -8.47 22.37
C GLY A 677 -0.50 -8.71 23.86
N ASN A 678 -0.67 -9.96 24.29
CA ASN A 678 -1.01 -10.28 25.66
C ASN A 678 0.21 -10.20 26.59
N SER A 679 -0.02 -9.84 27.85
CA SER A 679 0.94 -9.92 28.94
C SER A 679 0.56 -11.09 29.87
N VAL A 680 1.37 -12.16 29.90
CA VAL A 680 1.08 -13.41 30.62
C VAL A 680 2.14 -13.63 31.69
N ASN A 681 1.73 -13.62 32.95
CA ASN A 681 2.61 -13.83 34.12
C ASN A 681 2.76 -15.32 34.49
N GLY A 682 2.69 -16.20 33.54
CA GLY A 682 2.83 -17.64 33.63
C GLY A 682 3.17 -18.24 32.28
N PRO A 683 3.15 -19.59 32.15
CA PRO A 683 3.37 -20.23 30.85
C PRO A 683 2.22 -19.99 29.86
N LEU A 684 2.58 -19.94 28.59
CA LEU A 684 1.65 -19.92 27.45
C LEU A 684 1.76 -21.24 26.69
N SER A 685 0.70 -22.03 26.68
CA SER A 685 0.68 -23.35 26.02
C SER A 685 -0.44 -23.49 25.02
N CYS A 686 -0.15 -24.05 23.85
CA CYS A 686 -1.14 -24.33 22.79
C CYS A 686 -0.92 -25.73 22.23
N ALA A 687 -2.01 -26.54 22.17
CA ALA A 687 -1.92 -27.91 21.66
C ALA A 687 -3.19 -28.32 20.89
N GLY A 688 -3.02 -28.95 19.74
CA GLY A 688 -4.13 -29.54 18.97
C GLY A 688 -5.17 -28.55 18.46
N ASN A 689 -4.83 -27.25 18.37
CA ASN A 689 -5.72 -26.28 17.75
C ASN A 689 -5.66 -26.41 16.21
N SER A 690 -6.79 -26.31 15.54
CA SER A 690 -6.88 -26.43 14.07
C SER A 690 -7.82 -25.37 13.51
N PRO A 691 -7.25 -24.33 12.86
CA PRO A 691 -5.83 -24.08 12.60
C PRO A 691 -5.05 -23.66 13.86
N ALA A 692 -3.70 -23.67 13.76
CA ALA A 692 -2.83 -23.19 14.84
C ALA A 692 -3.09 -21.70 15.14
N PRO A 693 -2.95 -21.25 16.43
CA PRO A 693 -3.11 -19.85 16.78
C PRO A 693 -2.09 -18.93 16.09
N ILE A 694 -2.50 -17.70 15.86
CA ILE A 694 -1.65 -16.62 15.31
C ILE A 694 -1.66 -15.41 16.20
N ASN A 695 -0.65 -14.52 16.02
CA ASN A 695 -0.56 -13.26 16.76
C ASN A 695 -0.59 -12.00 15.87
N LEU A 696 -0.85 -12.13 14.56
CA LEU A 696 -0.84 -11.02 13.59
C LEU A 696 0.46 -10.19 13.62
N ASN A 697 1.60 -10.82 13.95
CA ASN A 697 2.90 -10.19 14.18
C ASN A 697 2.93 -9.22 15.41
N ILE A 698 1.98 -9.35 16.35
CA ILE A 698 1.94 -8.61 17.61
C ILE A 698 2.36 -9.58 18.71
N ALA A 699 3.60 -9.45 19.17
CA ALA A 699 4.19 -10.40 20.11
C ALA A 699 3.48 -10.41 21.48
N ASN A 700 3.35 -11.61 22.06
CA ASN A 700 2.92 -11.77 23.43
C ASN A 700 4.12 -11.70 24.39
N THR A 701 4.01 -10.93 25.45
CA THR A 701 4.99 -10.87 26.55
C THR A 701 4.65 -11.96 27.55
N VAL A 702 5.51 -12.97 27.69
CA VAL A 702 5.25 -14.15 28.53
C VAL A 702 6.41 -14.36 29.48
N GLN A 703 6.17 -14.38 30.79
CA GLN A 703 7.22 -14.58 31.79
C GLN A 703 7.60 -16.06 31.96
N GLY A 704 6.66 -16.97 31.73
CA GLY A 704 6.89 -18.40 31.69
C GLY A 704 7.29 -18.95 30.31
N PRO A 705 7.46 -20.27 30.15
CA PRO A 705 7.76 -20.88 28.87
C PRO A 705 6.57 -20.77 27.90
N LYS A 706 6.90 -20.55 26.63
CA LYS A 706 5.97 -20.71 25.51
C LYS A 706 6.14 -22.13 24.95
N SER A 707 5.04 -22.86 24.75
CA SER A 707 5.11 -24.27 24.31
C SER A 707 4.07 -24.67 23.28
N GLY A 708 4.36 -25.77 22.56
CA GLY A 708 3.50 -26.32 21.50
C GLY A 708 3.32 -25.32 20.35
N GLN A 709 2.09 -25.17 19.84
CA GLN A 709 1.78 -24.25 18.75
C GLN A 709 1.99 -22.77 19.10
N CYS A 710 2.14 -22.45 20.39
CA CYS A 710 2.41 -21.11 20.88
C CYS A 710 3.91 -20.77 21.03
N ALA A 711 4.81 -21.68 20.72
CA ALA A 711 6.25 -21.47 20.94
C ALA A 711 6.80 -20.23 20.20
N GLY A 712 6.25 -19.90 19.06
CA GLY A 712 6.64 -18.77 18.21
C GLY A 712 5.79 -17.49 18.37
N LEU A 713 4.78 -17.44 19.25
CA LEU A 713 3.83 -16.33 19.33
C LEU A 713 4.29 -15.21 20.28
#